data_939d5c9de91bad776c57828b8dfefd4f
#
_entry.id   939d5c9de91bad776c57828b8dfefd4f
#
_cell.length_a   1.000
_cell.length_b   1.000
_cell.length_c   1.000
_cell.angle_alpha   90.00
_cell.angle_beta   90.00
_cell.angle_gamma   90.00
#
_symmetry.space_group_name_H-M   'P 1'
#
loop_
_entity.id
_entity.type
_entity.pdbx_description
1 polymer ?
#
loop_
_entity_poly.entity_id
_entity_poly.type
_entity_poly.pdbx_seq_one_letter_code
_entity_poly.pdbx_strand_id
1 'polypeptide(L)'
;MSDDTNGSPHTLAAEDAESTHRDFWAETIADEIEAREPDEPIVVKGGVSPSGVAHLGNVNEIMRGYFVAEVLRDRGHEVRQVFTSDDKDPLRKLPRKLADADGNIVGLGEVDAGALGRNLGKPYTDIPDPFGEADSYAAHFAALLEADADRLGVPIEMHSNTELYADGTFDPVVSHVLANADTAREVLSEYQAKVDEDYVPFNPVCEECSKLTETVTNIDLDSETVDYVCTDMKVGDETIDGCGHEGTATFREGKLPWRFEWPGQWQVLGVDFEPFGKDHAEGSWPSGVDIAENVLDIEPPVPMVYEWFTLNGEALSSSAGNIVTVTELLELLEPEVVRYFFALDPKKARDLDLSRLDQLVDDYDRFERAYYEGVDDESVTEFAEAAYPRVVDAVADDQPIRLPYTFAAVLGMVEERDLRIKLARDEGHIPEDADESTIEAALARVEKARNWAERMDNAYNYRLQTDLPDVEFDESVEAALDSLAEVVAAGHSGEEIQSEIYDTARDHDIEIGDLFEAGYRLFFDETQGPRLGEFLGELETEFVVGRLRQERRVDRPFLFSAAKRVDMSEERSLTEFSSTNSADDQADSGDADDAESIEPATVTYRWRAEGAVCARCGDSTEKQWLDDGAFVCPDCKRWE
;
A
#
# COMPACT_ATOMS: atom_id res chain seq x y z
N MET A 1 -38.12 -17.90 18.27
CA MET A 1 -36.94 -17.33 18.94
C MET A 1 -35.80 -17.92 18.12
N SER A 2 -35.55 -17.30 17.02
CA SER A 2 -34.39 -17.57 16.17
C SER A 2 -33.24 -16.77 16.78
N ASP A 3 -32.16 -17.45 17.10
CA ASP A 3 -30.90 -16.81 17.50
C ASP A 3 -30.40 -15.96 16.31
N ASP A 4 -30.39 -14.66 16.50
CA ASP A 4 -29.72 -13.72 15.61
C ASP A 4 -28.20 -13.88 15.78
N THR A 5 -27.61 -14.85 15.10
CA THR A 5 -26.14 -15.05 15.10
C THR A 5 -25.48 -14.59 13.80
N ASN A 6 -26.18 -13.90 12.91
CA ASN A 6 -25.55 -13.19 11.81
C ASN A 6 -25.18 -11.78 12.25
N GLY A 7 -24.05 -11.65 12.94
CA GLY A 7 -23.46 -10.37 13.26
C GLY A 7 -23.13 -9.61 11.98
N SER A 8 -23.54 -8.35 11.91
CA SER A 8 -23.08 -7.42 10.89
C SER A 8 -21.54 -7.43 10.85
N PRO A 9 -20.85 -7.26 9.70
CA PRO A 9 -19.40 -7.10 9.64
C PRO A 9 -18.83 -6.03 10.59
N HIS A 10 -19.66 -5.04 10.95
CA HIS A 10 -19.35 -4.09 12.02
C HIS A 10 -19.29 -4.72 13.40
N THR A 11 -20.16 -5.70 13.69
CA THR A 11 -20.14 -6.42 14.97
C THR A 11 -18.85 -7.26 15.06
N LEU A 12 -18.47 -7.95 13.97
CA LEU A 12 -17.22 -8.68 13.87
C LEU A 12 -15.99 -7.78 14.08
N ALA A 13 -16.00 -6.56 13.51
CA ALA A 13 -14.95 -5.58 13.72
C ALA A 13 -14.91 -4.96 15.13
N ALA A 14 -16.05 -4.92 15.83
CA ALA A 14 -16.19 -4.33 17.17
C ALA A 14 -15.97 -5.32 18.31
N GLU A 15 -16.37 -6.59 18.14
CA GLU A 15 -16.23 -7.62 19.18
C GLU A 15 -14.78 -8.00 19.44
N ASP A 16 -13.91 -7.92 18.42
CA ASP A 16 -12.48 -8.21 18.54
C ASP A 16 -11.63 -7.06 19.09
N ALA A 17 -12.21 -5.89 19.34
CA ALA A 17 -11.47 -4.75 19.91
C ALA A 17 -10.95 -5.02 21.35
N GLU A 18 -11.46 -6.06 22.02
CA GLU A 18 -11.02 -6.50 23.36
C GLU A 18 -10.04 -7.69 23.31
N SER A 19 -9.82 -8.34 22.15
CA SER A 19 -8.84 -9.41 22.00
C SER A 19 -7.43 -8.82 22.08
N THR A 20 -6.82 -8.96 23.24
CA THR A 20 -5.42 -8.57 23.50
C THR A 20 -4.41 -9.59 22.98
N HIS A 21 -4.87 -10.62 22.28
CA HIS A 21 -4.02 -11.68 21.76
C HIS A 21 -3.50 -11.31 20.38
N ARG A 22 -2.20 -11.45 20.21
CA ARG A 22 -1.46 -11.20 18.98
C ARG A 22 -1.32 -12.46 18.12
N ASP A 23 -2.37 -13.28 18.13
CA ASP A 23 -2.46 -14.45 17.25
C ASP A 23 -2.45 -13.99 15.78
N PHE A 24 -1.92 -14.83 14.90
CA PHE A 24 -1.96 -14.51 13.48
C PHE A 24 -3.42 -14.57 12.98
N TRP A 25 -3.97 -13.43 12.62
CA TRP A 25 -5.40 -13.25 12.27
C TRP A 25 -5.94 -14.26 11.26
N ALA A 26 -5.07 -14.74 10.32
CA ALA A 26 -5.47 -15.72 9.31
C ALA A 26 -5.80 -17.09 9.92
N GLU A 27 -5.23 -17.45 11.06
CA GLU A 27 -5.57 -18.69 11.77
C GLU A 27 -6.99 -18.64 12.36
N THR A 28 -7.39 -17.49 12.91
CA THR A 28 -8.76 -17.29 13.41
C THR A 28 -9.80 -17.42 12.28
N ILE A 29 -9.51 -16.83 11.12
CA ILE A 29 -10.38 -16.94 9.94
C ILE A 29 -10.45 -18.40 9.44
N ALA A 30 -9.31 -19.10 9.41
CA ALA A 30 -9.29 -20.51 9.03
C ALA A 30 -10.13 -21.38 9.99
N ASP A 31 -10.11 -21.10 11.30
CA ASP A 31 -10.95 -21.77 12.29
C ASP A 31 -12.45 -21.54 12.01
N GLU A 32 -12.84 -20.32 11.60
CA GLU A 32 -14.23 -20.00 11.24
C GLU A 32 -14.68 -20.74 9.97
N ILE A 33 -13.78 -20.84 8.96
CA ILE A 33 -14.05 -21.58 7.72
C ILE A 33 -14.22 -23.09 8.03
N GLU A 34 -13.27 -23.68 8.77
CA GLU A 34 -13.32 -25.11 9.15
C GLU A 34 -14.56 -25.45 10.00
N ALA A 35 -15.03 -24.51 10.85
CA ALA A 35 -16.23 -24.69 11.66
C ALA A 35 -17.51 -24.85 10.84
N ARG A 36 -17.52 -24.41 9.56
CA ARG A 36 -18.62 -24.61 8.61
C ARG A 36 -18.57 -25.95 7.88
N GLU A 37 -17.51 -26.76 8.10
CA GLU A 37 -17.31 -28.05 7.43
C GLU A 37 -17.39 -27.94 5.89
N PRO A 38 -16.60 -27.04 5.24
CA PRO A 38 -16.68 -26.78 3.80
C PRO A 38 -16.35 -28.02 2.97
N ASP A 39 -16.89 -28.09 1.77
CA ASP A 39 -16.51 -29.09 0.76
C ASP A 39 -15.10 -28.76 0.18
N GLU A 40 -14.34 -29.78 -0.20
CA GLU A 40 -13.05 -29.60 -0.88
C GLU A 40 -13.23 -29.47 -2.42
N PRO A 41 -12.48 -28.62 -3.09
CA PRO A 41 -11.51 -27.66 -2.54
C PRO A 41 -12.17 -26.44 -1.89
N ILE A 42 -11.60 -25.95 -0.78
CA ILE A 42 -12.02 -24.68 -0.16
C ILE A 42 -11.68 -23.53 -1.12
N VAL A 43 -12.64 -22.64 -1.37
CA VAL A 43 -12.47 -21.52 -2.30
C VAL A 43 -12.33 -20.20 -1.57
N VAL A 44 -11.14 -19.62 -1.65
CA VAL A 44 -10.82 -18.26 -1.19
C VAL A 44 -10.91 -17.32 -2.38
N LYS A 45 -11.78 -16.30 -2.33
CA LYS A 45 -12.03 -15.41 -3.45
C LYS A 45 -11.66 -13.96 -3.11
N GLY A 46 -11.16 -13.25 -4.10
CA GLY A 46 -11.13 -11.80 -4.20
C GLY A 46 -11.57 -11.34 -5.57
N GLY A 47 -11.63 -10.04 -5.81
CA GLY A 47 -12.02 -9.53 -7.12
C GLY A 47 -11.76 -8.05 -7.32
N VAL A 48 -11.67 -7.63 -8.58
CA VAL A 48 -11.41 -6.23 -8.94
C VAL A 48 -12.06 -5.86 -10.27
N SER A 49 -12.55 -4.63 -10.38
CA SER A 49 -12.88 -4.05 -11.69
C SER A 49 -11.60 -3.51 -12.35
N PRO A 50 -11.31 -3.85 -13.61
CA PRO A 50 -10.12 -3.38 -14.34
C PRO A 50 -10.29 -1.90 -14.78
N SER A 51 -10.44 -1.01 -13.81
CA SER A 51 -10.82 0.40 -14.05
C SER A 51 -9.66 1.38 -14.21
N GLY A 52 -8.41 0.92 -14.03
CA GLY A 52 -7.23 1.78 -14.08
C GLY A 52 -5.93 1.03 -13.80
N VAL A 53 -4.98 1.68 -13.13
CA VAL A 53 -3.70 1.07 -12.76
C VAL A 53 -3.91 0.04 -11.66
N ALA A 54 -3.38 -1.17 -11.85
CA ALA A 54 -3.19 -2.11 -10.75
C ALA A 54 -2.20 -1.48 -9.75
N HIS A 55 -2.59 -1.39 -8.50
CA HIS A 55 -1.79 -0.74 -7.46
C HIS A 55 -1.84 -1.55 -6.16
N LEU A 56 -1.00 -1.19 -5.22
CA LEU A 56 -0.85 -1.91 -3.95
C LEU A 56 -2.18 -2.10 -3.19
N GLY A 57 -3.17 -1.23 -3.39
CA GLY A 57 -4.51 -1.38 -2.81
C GLY A 57 -5.27 -2.62 -3.31
N ASN A 58 -5.10 -2.98 -4.60
CA ASN A 58 -5.70 -4.19 -5.16
C ASN A 58 -5.01 -5.46 -4.63
N VAL A 59 -3.71 -5.37 -4.36
CA VAL A 59 -2.91 -6.46 -3.79
C VAL A 59 -3.30 -6.76 -2.34
N ASN A 60 -3.85 -5.80 -1.60
CA ASN A 60 -4.31 -6.03 -0.23
C ASN A 60 -5.29 -7.21 -0.16
N GLU A 61 -6.27 -7.24 -1.05
CA GLU A 61 -7.27 -8.32 -1.10
C GLU A 61 -6.64 -9.67 -1.47
N ILE A 62 -5.74 -9.67 -2.47
CA ILE A 62 -4.98 -10.87 -2.85
C ILE A 62 -4.19 -11.42 -1.67
N MET A 63 -3.46 -10.55 -0.95
CA MET A 63 -2.63 -10.93 0.18
C MET A 63 -3.44 -11.45 1.37
N ARG A 64 -4.62 -10.88 1.64
CA ARG A 64 -5.50 -11.37 2.71
C ARG A 64 -6.02 -12.77 2.37
N GLY A 65 -6.43 -12.99 1.13
CA GLY A 65 -6.81 -14.32 0.64
C GLY A 65 -5.65 -15.32 0.75
N TYR A 66 -4.45 -14.90 0.34
CA TYR A 66 -3.26 -15.73 0.38
C TYR A 66 -2.94 -16.27 1.78
N PHE A 67 -2.89 -15.40 2.79
CA PHE A 67 -2.54 -15.86 4.14
C PHE A 67 -3.55 -16.86 4.70
N VAL A 68 -4.84 -16.67 4.46
CA VAL A 68 -5.87 -17.65 4.85
C VAL A 68 -5.71 -18.96 4.08
N ALA A 69 -5.48 -18.88 2.76
CA ALA A 69 -5.24 -20.04 1.93
C ALA A 69 -4.02 -20.85 2.37
N GLU A 70 -2.90 -20.19 2.73
CA GLU A 70 -1.70 -20.87 3.22
C GLU A 70 -1.94 -21.55 4.57
N VAL A 71 -2.65 -20.90 5.50
CA VAL A 71 -3.02 -21.53 6.78
C VAL A 71 -3.84 -22.79 6.55
N LEU A 72 -4.84 -22.75 5.67
CA LEU A 72 -5.68 -23.91 5.36
C LEU A 72 -4.89 -25.03 4.67
N ARG A 73 -3.97 -24.68 3.73
CA ARG A 73 -3.06 -25.64 3.08
C ARG A 73 -2.15 -26.33 4.07
N ASP A 74 -1.57 -25.60 5.03
CA ASP A 74 -0.73 -26.14 6.10
C ASP A 74 -1.50 -27.11 7.02
N ARG A 75 -2.82 -26.90 7.19
CA ARG A 75 -3.73 -27.78 7.92
C ARG A 75 -4.15 -29.01 7.12
N GLY A 76 -3.79 -29.05 5.83
CA GLY A 76 -3.98 -30.21 4.95
C GLY A 76 -5.20 -30.14 4.03
N HIS A 77 -5.81 -28.96 3.91
CA HIS A 77 -6.93 -28.74 2.98
C HIS A 77 -6.46 -28.52 1.53
N GLU A 78 -7.28 -28.92 0.57
CA GLU A 78 -7.15 -28.52 -0.82
C GLU A 78 -7.79 -27.12 -0.97
N VAL A 79 -7.00 -26.11 -1.36
CA VAL A 79 -7.47 -24.71 -1.41
C VAL A 79 -7.20 -24.11 -2.77
N ARG A 80 -8.23 -23.50 -3.35
CA ARG A 80 -8.14 -22.64 -4.54
C ARG A 80 -8.22 -21.18 -4.13
N GLN A 81 -7.24 -20.39 -4.53
CA GLN A 81 -7.31 -18.94 -4.40
C GLN A 81 -7.69 -18.34 -5.75
N VAL A 82 -8.97 -18.01 -5.90
CA VAL A 82 -9.53 -17.43 -7.12
C VAL A 82 -9.61 -15.91 -7.01
N PHE A 83 -9.44 -15.23 -8.14
CA PHE A 83 -9.57 -13.78 -8.21
C PHE A 83 -10.38 -13.40 -9.45
N THR A 84 -11.51 -12.69 -9.26
CA THR A 84 -12.38 -12.31 -10.37
C THR A 84 -11.99 -10.95 -10.94
N SER A 85 -11.94 -10.86 -12.28
CA SER A 85 -11.94 -9.59 -12.99
C SER A 85 -13.38 -9.24 -13.37
N ASP A 86 -13.91 -8.14 -12.85
CA ASP A 86 -15.24 -7.63 -13.20
C ASP A 86 -15.19 -6.90 -14.55
N ASP A 87 -14.62 -7.57 -15.53
CA ASP A 87 -14.26 -7.07 -16.87
C ASP A 87 -15.46 -6.85 -17.79
N LYS A 88 -16.63 -7.40 -17.43
CA LYS A 88 -17.90 -7.12 -18.10
C LYS A 88 -18.56 -5.81 -17.62
N ASP A 89 -17.98 -5.16 -16.62
CA ASP A 89 -18.37 -3.82 -16.17
C ASP A 89 -18.09 -2.77 -17.25
N PRO A 90 -18.93 -1.72 -17.35
CA PRO A 90 -18.72 -0.66 -18.32
C PRO A 90 -17.65 0.33 -17.89
N LEU A 91 -16.84 0.80 -18.82
CA LEU A 91 -15.97 1.97 -18.59
C LEU A 91 -16.84 3.19 -18.38
N ARG A 92 -16.99 3.65 -17.12
CA ARG A 92 -17.85 4.78 -16.74
C ARG A 92 -17.17 6.12 -16.83
N LYS A 93 -15.84 6.17 -16.67
CA LYS A 93 -15.02 7.39 -16.77
C LYS A 93 -13.59 7.06 -17.15
N LEU A 94 -12.90 8.04 -17.73
CA LEU A 94 -11.50 7.86 -18.11
C LEU A 94 -10.60 7.81 -16.89
N PRO A 95 -9.65 6.86 -16.83
CA PRO A 95 -8.62 6.85 -15.79
C PRO A 95 -7.69 8.06 -15.98
N ARG A 96 -7.11 8.58 -14.91
CA ARG A 96 -6.10 9.66 -15.00
C ARG A 96 -4.71 9.14 -15.33
N LYS A 97 -4.42 7.93 -14.88
CA LYS A 97 -3.17 7.22 -15.06
C LYS A 97 -3.45 5.80 -15.52
N LEU A 98 -2.51 5.25 -16.25
CA LEU A 98 -2.47 3.87 -16.71
C LEU A 98 -1.11 3.28 -16.32
N ALA A 99 -0.92 2.00 -16.50
CA ALA A 99 0.39 1.37 -16.45
C ALA A 99 0.66 0.68 -17.78
N ASP A 100 1.90 0.70 -18.27
CA ASP A 100 2.33 -0.12 -19.41
C ASP A 100 2.52 -1.59 -18.98
N ALA A 101 2.89 -2.48 -19.91
CA ALA A 101 3.05 -3.91 -19.62
C ALA A 101 4.19 -4.22 -18.62
N ASP A 102 5.13 -3.31 -18.45
CA ASP A 102 6.20 -3.42 -17.45
C ASP A 102 5.76 -2.92 -16.06
N GLY A 103 4.56 -2.33 -15.96
CA GLY A 103 4.01 -1.76 -14.73
C GLY A 103 4.42 -0.32 -14.45
N ASN A 104 5.03 0.38 -15.42
CA ASN A 104 5.39 1.78 -15.27
C ASN A 104 4.16 2.68 -15.44
N ILE A 105 4.04 3.69 -14.58
CA ILE A 105 2.91 4.62 -14.61
C ILE A 105 3.00 5.56 -15.81
N VAL A 106 1.94 5.57 -16.62
CA VAL A 106 1.79 6.39 -17.83
C VAL A 106 0.61 7.35 -17.67
N GLY A 107 0.79 8.60 -18.01
CA GLY A 107 -0.28 9.60 -18.02
C GLY A 107 -1.28 9.38 -19.15
N LEU A 108 -2.56 9.69 -18.92
CA LEU A 108 -3.60 9.55 -19.96
C LEU A 108 -3.27 10.33 -21.26
N GLY A 109 -2.49 11.42 -21.17
CA GLY A 109 -2.05 12.19 -22.34
C GLY A 109 -0.97 11.52 -23.21
N GLU A 110 -0.41 10.42 -22.76
CA GLU A 110 0.65 9.65 -23.44
C GLU A 110 0.09 8.48 -24.24
N VAL A 111 -1.22 8.19 -24.11
CA VAL A 111 -1.96 7.19 -24.89
C VAL A 111 -3.08 7.84 -25.70
N ASP A 112 -3.78 7.08 -26.58
CA ASP A 112 -4.97 7.58 -27.30
C ASP A 112 -6.19 7.70 -26.37
N ALA A 113 -6.18 8.74 -25.53
CA ALA A 113 -7.30 9.06 -24.65
C ALA A 113 -8.64 9.24 -25.41
N GLY A 114 -8.57 9.67 -26.67
CA GLY A 114 -9.76 9.80 -27.54
C GLY A 114 -10.33 8.43 -27.91
N ALA A 115 -9.48 7.40 -28.09
CA ALA A 115 -9.95 6.04 -28.30
C ALA A 115 -10.69 5.51 -27.05
N LEU A 116 -10.14 5.71 -25.86
CA LEU A 116 -10.82 5.34 -24.61
C LEU A 116 -12.15 6.08 -24.45
N GLY A 117 -12.16 7.39 -24.70
CA GLY A 117 -13.38 8.21 -24.58
C GLY A 117 -14.52 7.79 -25.52
N ARG A 118 -14.20 7.28 -26.70
CA ARG A 118 -15.20 6.74 -27.65
C ARG A 118 -15.82 5.41 -27.17
N ASN A 119 -15.21 4.75 -26.19
CA ASN A 119 -15.63 3.45 -25.67
C ASN A 119 -16.33 3.56 -24.28
N LEU A 120 -16.62 4.77 -23.80
CA LEU A 120 -17.40 4.94 -22.57
C LEU A 120 -18.75 4.20 -22.66
N GLY A 121 -19.06 3.45 -21.61
CA GLY A 121 -20.29 2.64 -21.51
C GLY A 121 -20.15 1.20 -22.03
N LYS A 122 -19.04 0.85 -22.70
CA LYS A 122 -18.78 -0.51 -23.13
C LYS A 122 -18.12 -1.35 -22.04
N PRO A 123 -18.31 -2.68 -22.03
CA PRO A 123 -17.52 -3.59 -21.21
C PRO A 123 -16.02 -3.36 -21.38
N TYR A 124 -15.24 -3.52 -20.33
CA TYR A 124 -13.77 -3.37 -20.41
C TYR A 124 -13.13 -4.34 -21.41
N THR A 125 -13.74 -5.51 -21.64
CA THR A 125 -13.31 -6.48 -22.65
C THR A 125 -13.54 -6.03 -24.09
N ASP A 126 -14.50 -5.13 -24.33
CA ASP A 126 -14.79 -4.57 -25.66
C ASP A 126 -13.99 -3.29 -25.98
N ILE A 127 -13.10 -2.91 -25.07
CA ILE A 127 -12.24 -1.74 -25.22
C ILE A 127 -10.85 -2.18 -25.69
N PRO A 128 -10.32 -1.65 -26.80
CA PRO A 128 -8.96 -1.95 -27.23
C PRO A 128 -7.94 -1.56 -26.16
N ASP A 129 -6.93 -2.38 -25.98
CA ASP A 129 -5.79 -2.04 -25.14
C ASP A 129 -5.11 -0.74 -25.64
N PRO A 130 -4.95 0.29 -24.80
CA PRO A 130 -4.34 1.56 -25.19
C PRO A 130 -2.87 1.45 -25.56
N PHE A 131 -2.19 0.37 -25.19
CA PHE A 131 -0.78 0.08 -25.52
C PHE A 131 -0.65 -0.87 -26.71
N GLY A 132 -1.71 -1.63 -27.03
CA GLY A 132 -1.74 -2.57 -28.15
C GLY A 132 -0.95 -3.86 -27.90
N GLU A 133 -0.76 -4.24 -26.65
CA GLU A 133 0.02 -5.41 -26.22
C GLU A 133 -0.88 -6.58 -25.79
N ALA A 134 -2.12 -6.29 -25.42
CA ALA A 134 -3.13 -7.27 -25.03
C ALA A 134 -4.37 -7.21 -25.96
N ASP A 135 -5.22 -8.22 -25.89
CA ASP A 135 -6.43 -8.30 -26.72
C ASP A 135 -7.47 -7.24 -26.34
N SER A 136 -7.47 -6.78 -25.08
CA SER A 136 -8.38 -5.76 -24.59
C SER A 136 -7.78 -4.98 -23.40
N TYR A 137 -8.44 -3.88 -23.05
CA TYR A 137 -8.14 -3.11 -21.83
C TYR A 137 -8.21 -4.00 -20.57
N ALA A 138 -9.24 -4.84 -20.48
CA ALA A 138 -9.39 -5.75 -19.35
C ALA A 138 -8.27 -6.79 -19.28
N ALA A 139 -7.90 -7.38 -20.43
CA ALA A 139 -6.83 -8.37 -20.50
C ALA A 139 -5.47 -7.76 -20.10
N HIS A 140 -5.20 -6.52 -20.48
CA HIS A 140 -4.00 -5.80 -20.07
C HIS A 140 -3.94 -5.61 -18.55
N PHE A 141 -5.03 -5.12 -17.94
CA PHE A 141 -5.11 -4.93 -16.50
C PHE A 141 -4.99 -6.26 -15.73
N ALA A 142 -5.66 -7.31 -16.18
CA ALA A 142 -5.60 -8.64 -15.55
C ALA A 142 -4.17 -9.19 -15.59
N ALA A 143 -3.48 -9.10 -16.74
CA ALA A 143 -2.10 -9.55 -16.87
C ALA A 143 -1.13 -8.81 -15.94
N LEU A 144 -1.32 -7.50 -15.74
CA LEU A 144 -0.54 -6.72 -14.78
C LEU A 144 -0.76 -7.21 -13.34
N LEU A 145 -2.01 -7.47 -12.97
CA LEU A 145 -2.34 -7.92 -11.61
C LEU A 145 -1.80 -9.34 -11.34
N GLU A 146 -1.90 -10.25 -12.32
CA GLU A 146 -1.28 -11.58 -12.24
C GLU A 146 0.24 -11.49 -12.09
N ALA A 147 0.89 -10.64 -12.90
CA ALA A 147 2.33 -10.41 -12.80
C ALA A 147 2.73 -9.82 -11.44
N ASP A 148 1.94 -8.93 -10.87
CA ASP A 148 2.17 -8.37 -9.53
C ASP A 148 2.02 -9.42 -8.44
N ALA A 149 1.02 -10.31 -8.53
CA ALA A 149 0.84 -11.44 -7.63
C ALA A 149 2.03 -12.42 -7.74
N ASP A 150 2.45 -12.76 -8.95
CA ASP A 150 3.61 -13.62 -9.20
C ASP A 150 4.91 -13.05 -8.62
N ARG A 151 5.14 -11.72 -8.80
CA ARG A 151 6.32 -11.03 -8.22
C ARG A 151 6.34 -11.08 -6.70
N LEU A 152 5.17 -11.14 -6.08
CA LEU A 152 5.02 -11.32 -4.63
C LEU A 152 5.02 -12.80 -4.20
N GLY A 153 5.20 -13.74 -5.13
CA GLY A 153 5.17 -15.18 -4.84
C GLY A 153 3.78 -15.68 -4.45
N VAL A 154 2.71 -15.01 -4.86
CA VAL A 154 1.32 -15.33 -4.50
C VAL A 154 0.57 -15.81 -5.74
N PRO A 155 0.42 -17.13 -5.94
CA PRO A 155 -0.31 -17.64 -7.08
C PRO A 155 -1.82 -17.39 -6.91
N ILE A 156 -2.46 -16.81 -7.94
CA ILE A 156 -3.91 -16.63 -8.03
C ILE A 156 -4.45 -17.28 -9.29
N GLU A 157 -5.69 -17.75 -9.21
CA GLU A 157 -6.44 -18.26 -10.38
C GLU A 157 -7.38 -17.15 -10.86
N MET A 158 -7.00 -16.43 -11.92
CA MET A 158 -7.80 -15.33 -12.47
C MET A 158 -9.00 -15.84 -13.25
N HIS A 159 -10.18 -15.28 -12.98
CA HIS A 159 -11.42 -15.54 -13.70
C HIS A 159 -11.99 -14.27 -14.33
N SER A 160 -12.24 -14.30 -15.62
CA SER A 160 -12.95 -13.23 -16.34
C SER A 160 -14.47 -13.39 -16.15
N ASN A 161 -15.13 -12.37 -15.63
CA ASN A 161 -16.60 -12.36 -15.58
C ASN A 161 -17.21 -12.46 -16.98
N THR A 162 -16.60 -11.83 -17.99
CA THR A 162 -17.06 -11.95 -19.37
C THR A 162 -17.04 -13.40 -19.85
N GLU A 163 -15.99 -14.16 -19.53
CA GLU A 163 -15.90 -15.59 -19.89
C GLU A 163 -16.92 -16.42 -19.12
N LEU A 164 -17.11 -16.20 -17.81
CA LEU A 164 -18.11 -16.89 -17.00
C LEU A 164 -19.54 -16.69 -17.51
N TYR A 165 -19.87 -15.53 -18.07
CA TYR A 165 -21.14 -15.31 -18.76
C TYR A 165 -21.14 -15.99 -20.14
N ALA A 166 -20.09 -15.87 -20.93
CA ALA A 166 -20.04 -16.38 -22.30
C ALA A 166 -20.12 -17.92 -22.38
N ASP A 167 -19.51 -18.63 -21.44
CA ASP A 167 -19.52 -20.08 -21.37
C ASP A 167 -20.81 -20.65 -20.71
N GLY A 168 -21.65 -19.80 -20.11
CA GLY A 168 -22.91 -20.15 -19.49
C GLY A 168 -22.83 -20.54 -18.02
N THR A 169 -21.69 -20.35 -17.37
CA THR A 169 -21.53 -20.58 -15.92
C THR A 169 -22.53 -19.76 -15.11
N PHE A 170 -22.83 -18.53 -15.54
CA PHE A 170 -23.83 -17.66 -14.91
C PHE A 170 -25.28 -17.93 -15.33
N ASP A 171 -25.57 -18.74 -16.37
CA ASP A 171 -26.94 -18.97 -16.86
C ASP A 171 -27.93 -19.40 -15.74
N PRO A 172 -27.58 -20.34 -14.83
CA PRO A 172 -28.47 -20.72 -13.74
C PRO A 172 -28.79 -19.59 -12.78
N VAL A 173 -27.79 -18.78 -12.44
CA VAL A 173 -27.94 -17.64 -11.52
C VAL A 173 -28.79 -16.56 -12.16
N VAL A 174 -28.50 -16.17 -13.41
CA VAL A 174 -29.27 -15.16 -14.15
C VAL A 174 -30.73 -15.61 -14.27
N SER A 175 -30.97 -16.89 -14.69
CA SER A 175 -32.32 -17.45 -14.81
C SER A 175 -33.05 -17.40 -13.47
N HIS A 176 -32.37 -17.76 -12.37
CA HIS A 176 -32.95 -17.77 -11.03
C HIS A 176 -33.32 -16.34 -10.56
N VAL A 177 -32.40 -15.38 -10.68
CA VAL A 177 -32.64 -13.99 -10.32
C VAL A 177 -33.78 -13.37 -11.12
N LEU A 178 -33.85 -13.62 -12.45
CA LEU A 178 -34.88 -13.08 -13.30
C LEU A 178 -36.23 -13.76 -13.07
N ALA A 179 -36.27 -15.06 -12.75
CA ALA A 179 -37.49 -15.76 -12.36
C ALA A 179 -38.07 -15.23 -11.04
N ASN A 180 -37.23 -14.70 -10.16
CA ASN A 180 -37.59 -14.12 -8.87
C ASN A 180 -37.41 -12.58 -8.83
N ALA A 181 -37.55 -11.91 -9.98
CA ALA A 181 -37.29 -10.47 -10.11
C ALA A 181 -38.10 -9.60 -9.13
N ASP A 182 -39.32 -10.02 -8.75
CA ASP A 182 -40.12 -9.29 -7.75
C ASP A 182 -39.48 -9.36 -6.35
N THR A 183 -39.02 -10.53 -5.92
CA THR A 183 -38.32 -10.71 -4.64
C THR A 183 -36.96 -9.98 -4.68
N ALA A 184 -36.21 -10.11 -5.78
CA ALA A 184 -34.95 -9.41 -5.97
C ALA A 184 -35.11 -7.88 -5.85
N ARG A 185 -36.21 -7.34 -6.38
CA ARG A 185 -36.57 -5.93 -6.29
C ARG A 185 -36.95 -5.51 -4.88
N GLU A 186 -37.77 -6.35 -4.19
CA GLU A 186 -38.16 -6.10 -2.79
C GLU A 186 -36.93 -6.03 -1.89
N VAL A 187 -36.04 -7.04 -1.93
CA VAL A 187 -34.79 -7.06 -1.16
C VAL A 187 -33.92 -5.84 -1.48
N LEU A 188 -33.67 -5.55 -2.77
CA LEU A 188 -32.82 -4.42 -3.14
C LEU A 188 -33.38 -3.08 -2.70
N SER A 189 -34.72 -2.93 -2.64
CA SER A 189 -35.39 -1.68 -2.26
C SER A 189 -35.11 -1.27 -0.80
N GLU A 190 -34.70 -2.19 0.06
CA GLU A 190 -34.30 -1.89 1.44
C GLU A 190 -32.92 -1.17 1.50
N TYR A 191 -32.08 -1.37 0.49
CA TYR A 191 -30.72 -0.83 0.43
C TYR A 191 -30.55 0.34 -0.55
N GLN A 192 -31.48 0.49 -1.50
CA GLN A 192 -31.41 1.51 -2.56
C GLN A 192 -32.73 2.27 -2.67
N ALA A 193 -32.69 3.59 -2.44
CA ALA A 193 -33.87 4.44 -2.46
C ALA A 193 -34.54 4.62 -3.85
N LYS A 194 -33.90 4.15 -4.94
CA LYS A 194 -34.35 4.28 -6.32
C LYS A 194 -34.43 2.92 -6.99
N VAL A 195 -35.30 2.06 -6.50
CA VAL A 195 -35.68 0.82 -7.18
C VAL A 195 -37.11 1.01 -7.66
N ASP A 196 -37.27 1.25 -8.96
CA ASP A 196 -38.58 1.47 -9.57
C ASP A 196 -39.36 0.14 -9.73
N GLU A 197 -40.70 0.22 -9.86
CA GLU A 197 -41.56 -0.98 -10.02
C GLU A 197 -41.21 -1.80 -11.27
N ASP A 198 -40.62 -1.16 -12.29
CA ASP A 198 -40.22 -1.78 -13.56
C ASP A 198 -38.74 -2.20 -13.58
N TYR A 199 -38.00 -2.06 -12.45
CA TYR A 199 -36.59 -2.46 -12.38
C TYR A 199 -36.41 -3.95 -12.60
N VAL A 200 -35.54 -4.31 -13.54
CA VAL A 200 -35.12 -5.71 -13.80
C VAL A 200 -33.65 -5.86 -13.51
N PRO A 201 -33.22 -6.81 -12.67
CA PRO A 201 -31.82 -6.96 -12.27
C PRO A 201 -30.94 -7.62 -13.36
N PHE A 202 -30.92 -7.04 -14.55
CA PHE A 202 -30.09 -7.46 -15.67
C PHE A 202 -29.75 -6.28 -16.58
N ASN A 203 -28.51 -6.18 -16.98
CA ASN A 203 -27.96 -5.15 -17.83
C ASN A 203 -27.49 -5.76 -19.16
N PRO A 204 -28.31 -5.75 -20.22
CA PRO A 204 -27.90 -6.25 -21.53
C PRO A 204 -26.84 -5.37 -22.20
N VAL A 205 -26.00 -5.97 -23.03
CA VAL A 205 -25.10 -5.27 -23.94
C VAL A 205 -25.86 -4.98 -25.25
N CYS A 206 -25.94 -3.74 -25.65
CA CYS A 206 -26.61 -3.33 -26.87
C CYS A 206 -25.88 -3.83 -28.11
N GLU A 207 -26.53 -4.60 -28.97
CA GLU A 207 -25.95 -5.17 -30.20
C GLU A 207 -25.50 -4.11 -31.20
N GLU A 208 -26.10 -2.90 -31.20
CA GLU A 208 -25.78 -1.83 -32.15
C GLU A 208 -24.56 -0.99 -31.70
N CYS A 209 -24.45 -0.63 -30.40
CA CYS A 209 -23.38 0.27 -29.94
C CYS A 209 -22.41 -0.38 -28.92
N SER A 210 -22.64 -1.65 -28.56
CA SER A 210 -21.85 -2.43 -27.59
C SER A 210 -21.79 -1.84 -26.18
N LYS A 211 -22.68 -0.89 -25.82
CA LYS A 211 -22.74 -0.34 -24.45
C LYS A 211 -23.69 -1.16 -23.60
N LEU A 212 -23.43 -1.25 -22.31
CA LEU A 212 -24.42 -1.75 -21.36
C LEU A 212 -25.60 -0.79 -21.27
N THR A 213 -26.81 -1.34 -21.09
CA THR A 213 -28.01 -0.57 -20.82
C THR A 213 -28.76 -1.18 -19.63
N GLU A 214 -29.52 -0.35 -18.90
CA GLU A 214 -30.25 -0.77 -17.69
C GLU A 214 -31.76 -0.94 -17.93
N THR A 215 -32.23 -0.75 -19.18
CA THR A 215 -33.65 -0.75 -19.49
C THR A 215 -34.07 -2.05 -20.19
N VAL A 216 -34.52 -3.00 -19.39
CA VAL A 216 -35.16 -4.26 -19.87
C VAL A 216 -36.68 -4.04 -19.93
N THR A 217 -37.32 -4.47 -21.02
CA THR A 217 -38.76 -4.30 -21.27
C THR A 217 -39.55 -5.58 -21.18
N ASN A 218 -38.90 -6.74 -21.34
CA ASN A 218 -39.54 -8.05 -21.24
C ASN A 218 -38.49 -9.10 -20.87
N ILE A 219 -38.93 -10.18 -20.21
CA ILE A 219 -38.10 -11.34 -19.85
C ILE A 219 -38.79 -12.59 -20.46
N ASP A 220 -38.04 -13.38 -21.22
CA ASP A 220 -38.45 -14.70 -21.69
C ASP A 220 -37.50 -15.76 -21.09
N LEU A 221 -37.96 -16.38 -20.01
CA LEU A 221 -37.19 -17.42 -19.29
C LEU A 221 -37.07 -18.73 -20.08
N ASP A 222 -38.03 -19.03 -20.96
CA ASP A 222 -38.00 -20.26 -21.77
C ASP A 222 -36.92 -20.19 -22.87
N SER A 223 -36.71 -19.00 -23.41
CA SER A 223 -35.71 -18.71 -24.44
C SER A 223 -34.39 -18.18 -23.88
N GLU A 224 -34.32 -17.95 -22.56
CA GLU A 224 -33.16 -17.33 -21.87
C GLU A 224 -32.77 -15.98 -22.51
N THR A 225 -33.76 -15.10 -22.74
CA THR A 225 -33.57 -13.78 -23.37
C THR A 225 -34.30 -12.68 -22.64
N VAL A 226 -33.84 -11.45 -22.88
CA VAL A 226 -34.50 -10.22 -22.47
C VAL A 226 -34.69 -9.28 -23.67
N ASP A 227 -35.83 -8.60 -23.77
CA ASP A 227 -35.97 -7.46 -24.69
C ASP A 227 -35.57 -6.18 -23.98
N TYR A 228 -34.86 -5.28 -24.68
CA TYR A 228 -34.32 -4.07 -24.09
C TYR A 228 -34.43 -2.85 -25.00
N VAL A 229 -34.27 -1.68 -24.39
CA VAL A 229 -34.06 -0.40 -25.09
C VAL A 229 -32.73 0.18 -24.62
N CYS A 230 -31.86 0.54 -25.54
CA CYS A 230 -30.59 1.18 -25.23
C CYS A 230 -30.79 2.64 -24.82
N THR A 231 -30.85 2.89 -23.54
CA THR A 231 -31.08 4.22 -22.93
C THR A 231 -29.79 4.83 -22.40
N ASP A 232 -29.84 6.13 -22.07
CA ASP A 232 -28.73 6.83 -21.45
C ASP A 232 -28.41 6.29 -20.07
N MET A 233 -27.11 6.14 -19.77
CA MET A 233 -26.60 5.75 -18.47
C MET A 233 -26.12 6.98 -17.69
N LYS A 234 -26.52 7.13 -16.43
CA LYS A 234 -26.06 8.21 -15.55
C LYS A 234 -24.87 7.76 -14.72
N VAL A 235 -23.80 8.56 -14.72
CA VAL A 235 -22.56 8.33 -13.97
C VAL A 235 -22.25 9.59 -13.16
N GLY A 236 -22.76 9.66 -11.93
CA GLY A 236 -22.70 10.88 -11.14
C GLY A 236 -23.47 12.03 -11.83
N ASP A 237 -22.76 13.13 -12.14
CA ASP A 237 -23.32 14.27 -12.86
C ASP A 237 -23.18 14.17 -14.38
N GLU A 238 -22.49 13.15 -14.88
CA GLU A 238 -22.28 12.91 -16.32
C GLU A 238 -23.31 11.92 -16.88
N THR A 239 -23.49 11.94 -18.19
CA THR A 239 -24.39 11.03 -18.91
C THR A 239 -23.63 10.38 -20.07
N ILE A 240 -23.73 9.06 -20.17
CA ILE A 240 -23.25 8.30 -21.32
C ILE A 240 -24.48 8.03 -22.20
N ASP A 241 -24.48 8.62 -23.39
CA ASP A 241 -25.62 8.52 -24.31
C ASP A 241 -25.87 7.07 -24.78
N GLY A 242 -27.09 6.60 -24.67
CA GLY A 242 -27.57 5.39 -25.35
C GLY A 242 -27.82 5.67 -26.83
N CYS A 243 -27.99 4.63 -27.64
CA CYS A 243 -28.25 4.79 -29.09
C CYS A 243 -29.76 4.71 -29.44
N GLY A 244 -30.63 4.40 -28.48
CA GLY A 244 -32.07 4.27 -28.70
C GLY A 244 -32.47 2.95 -29.41
N HIS A 245 -31.56 2.01 -29.62
CA HIS A 245 -31.84 0.73 -30.26
C HIS A 245 -32.76 -0.12 -29.38
N GLU A 246 -33.74 -0.77 -29.99
CA GLU A 246 -34.59 -1.79 -29.38
C GLU A 246 -34.09 -3.15 -29.87
N GLY A 247 -33.74 -4.06 -28.95
CA GLY A 247 -33.15 -5.35 -29.30
C GLY A 247 -33.53 -6.46 -28.31
N THR A 248 -33.06 -7.65 -28.60
CA THR A 248 -33.18 -8.81 -27.71
C THR A 248 -31.79 -9.35 -27.43
N ALA A 249 -31.45 -9.58 -26.16
CA ALA A 249 -30.18 -10.15 -25.72
C ALA A 249 -30.41 -11.46 -24.98
N THR A 250 -29.52 -12.43 -25.16
CA THR A 250 -29.47 -13.64 -24.35
C THR A 250 -28.90 -13.33 -22.95
N PHE A 251 -29.07 -14.22 -21.99
CA PHE A 251 -28.49 -14.07 -20.64
C PHE A 251 -26.97 -13.99 -20.65
N ARG A 252 -26.29 -14.43 -21.72
CA ARG A 252 -24.86 -14.35 -21.93
C ARG A 252 -24.39 -13.00 -22.52
N GLU A 253 -25.33 -12.29 -23.17
CA GLU A 253 -25.09 -10.98 -23.82
C GLU A 253 -25.42 -9.80 -22.90
N GLY A 254 -25.24 -9.98 -21.60
CA GLY A 254 -25.44 -8.99 -20.56
C GLY A 254 -24.79 -9.45 -19.27
N LYS A 255 -25.14 -8.78 -18.18
CA LYS A 255 -24.68 -9.13 -16.84
C LYS A 255 -25.70 -8.75 -15.77
N LEU A 256 -25.60 -9.36 -14.60
CA LEU A 256 -26.31 -8.91 -13.41
C LEU A 256 -25.69 -7.58 -12.91
N PRO A 257 -26.47 -6.65 -12.35
CA PRO A 257 -25.93 -5.54 -11.59
C PRO A 257 -25.08 -6.02 -10.44
N TRP A 258 -24.03 -5.27 -10.06
CA TRP A 258 -23.02 -5.64 -9.06
C TRP A 258 -23.60 -6.29 -7.79
N ARG A 259 -24.68 -5.75 -7.24
CA ARG A 259 -25.27 -6.28 -6.00
C ARG A 259 -25.85 -7.69 -6.12
N PHE A 260 -26.20 -8.14 -7.33
CA PHE A 260 -26.61 -9.51 -7.63
C PHE A 260 -25.45 -10.34 -8.19
N GLU A 261 -24.55 -9.73 -8.93
CA GLU A 261 -23.40 -10.41 -9.51
C GLU A 261 -22.44 -10.91 -8.44
N TRP A 262 -22.17 -10.10 -7.42
CA TRP A 262 -21.27 -10.46 -6.33
C TRP A 262 -21.73 -11.74 -5.59
N PRO A 263 -22.95 -11.84 -5.02
CA PRO A 263 -23.43 -13.12 -4.47
C PRO A 263 -23.62 -14.20 -5.56
N GLY A 264 -23.86 -13.84 -6.80
CA GLY A 264 -23.84 -14.77 -7.93
C GLY A 264 -22.48 -15.42 -8.14
N GLN A 265 -21.37 -14.65 -8.00
CA GLN A 265 -20.01 -15.19 -8.01
C GLN A 265 -19.79 -16.18 -6.87
N TRP A 266 -20.32 -15.91 -5.66
CA TRP A 266 -20.23 -16.85 -4.55
C TRP A 266 -20.85 -18.20 -4.91
N GLN A 267 -22.01 -18.19 -5.56
CA GLN A 267 -22.70 -19.41 -5.97
C GLN A 267 -21.96 -20.16 -7.07
N VAL A 268 -21.55 -19.48 -8.15
CA VAL A 268 -20.97 -20.17 -9.32
C VAL A 268 -19.54 -20.65 -9.09
N LEU A 269 -18.80 -20.01 -8.17
CA LEU A 269 -17.42 -20.38 -7.83
C LEU A 269 -17.34 -21.25 -6.57
N GLY A 270 -18.45 -21.37 -5.80
CA GLY A 270 -18.47 -22.10 -4.54
C GLY A 270 -17.58 -21.46 -3.48
N VAL A 271 -17.76 -20.15 -3.24
CA VAL A 271 -16.86 -19.37 -2.38
C VAL A 271 -17.13 -19.64 -0.91
N ASP A 272 -16.08 -20.01 -0.16
CA ASP A 272 -16.12 -20.26 1.28
C ASP A 272 -15.64 -19.04 2.10
N PHE A 273 -14.75 -18.24 1.54
CA PHE A 273 -14.18 -17.06 2.20
C PHE A 273 -13.91 -15.92 1.23
N GLU A 274 -14.24 -14.69 1.64
CA GLU A 274 -13.93 -13.49 0.87
C GLU A 274 -13.52 -12.30 1.78
N PRO A 275 -12.29 -11.77 1.66
CA PRO A 275 -11.87 -10.53 2.29
C PRO A 275 -12.37 -9.33 1.46
N PHE A 276 -12.73 -8.23 2.11
CA PHE A 276 -13.10 -6.99 1.43
C PHE A 276 -12.85 -5.75 2.29
N GLY A 277 -12.70 -4.60 1.65
CA GLY A 277 -12.49 -3.32 2.33
C GLY A 277 -13.71 -2.85 3.11
N LYS A 278 -13.49 -2.03 4.13
CA LYS A 278 -14.54 -1.49 5.01
C LYS A 278 -15.66 -0.72 4.31
N ASP A 279 -15.40 -0.19 3.11
CA ASP A 279 -16.42 0.47 2.28
C ASP A 279 -17.52 -0.50 1.83
N HIS A 280 -17.18 -1.76 1.58
CA HIS A 280 -18.16 -2.80 1.28
C HIS A 280 -18.94 -3.24 2.53
N ALA A 281 -18.34 -3.22 3.71
CA ALA A 281 -18.98 -3.61 4.95
C ALA A 281 -20.24 -2.80 5.27
N GLU A 282 -20.21 -1.49 5.01
CA GLU A 282 -21.36 -0.59 5.21
C GLU A 282 -22.28 -0.49 3.98
N GLY A 283 -21.75 -0.76 2.79
CA GLY A 283 -22.40 -0.54 1.51
C GLY A 283 -22.99 -1.78 0.88
N SER A 284 -22.14 -2.62 0.31
CA SER A 284 -22.55 -3.73 -0.56
C SER A 284 -22.76 -5.05 0.18
N TRP A 285 -22.00 -5.31 1.24
CA TRP A 285 -22.05 -6.58 1.96
C TRP A 285 -23.43 -6.88 2.55
N PRO A 286 -24.11 -5.98 3.30
CA PRO A 286 -25.42 -6.28 3.86
C PRO A 286 -26.45 -6.66 2.78
N SER A 287 -26.46 -5.97 1.64
CA SER A 287 -27.35 -6.32 0.53
C SER A 287 -26.93 -7.61 -0.18
N GLY A 288 -25.61 -7.90 -0.25
CA GLY A 288 -25.10 -9.14 -0.82
C GLY A 288 -25.54 -10.36 -0.02
N VAL A 289 -25.42 -10.29 1.32
CA VAL A 289 -25.92 -11.33 2.24
C VAL A 289 -27.41 -11.55 2.09
N ASP A 290 -28.20 -10.48 2.11
CA ASP A 290 -29.67 -10.57 1.98
C ASP A 290 -30.09 -11.17 0.62
N ILE A 291 -29.41 -10.80 -0.47
CA ILE A 291 -29.63 -11.39 -1.79
C ILE A 291 -29.20 -12.86 -1.82
N ALA A 292 -28.08 -13.22 -1.21
CA ALA A 292 -27.62 -14.60 -1.12
C ALA A 292 -28.66 -15.48 -0.41
N GLU A 293 -29.14 -15.06 0.76
CA GLU A 293 -30.07 -15.83 1.59
C GLU A 293 -31.49 -15.83 1.06
N ASN A 294 -32.03 -14.68 0.61
CA ASN A 294 -33.44 -14.50 0.31
C ASN A 294 -33.78 -14.53 -1.20
N VAL A 295 -32.79 -14.39 -2.08
CA VAL A 295 -32.98 -14.49 -3.53
C VAL A 295 -32.32 -15.75 -4.10
N LEU A 296 -31.06 -16.05 -3.72
CA LEU A 296 -30.28 -17.15 -4.29
C LEU A 296 -30.39 -18.46 -3.48
N ASP A 297 -30.90 -18.41 -2.24
CA ASP A 297 -30.98 -19.55 -1.31
C ASP A 297 -29.61 -20.22 -1.06
N ILE A 298 -28.57 -19.40 -0.85
CA ILE A 298 -27.20 -19.82 -0.52
C ILE A 298 -26.72 -19.19 0.77
N GLU A 299 -25.82 -19.87 1.48
CA GLU A 299 -25.09 -19.30 2.61
C GLU A 299 -23.99 -18.37 2.07
N PRO A 300 -23.87 -17.13 2.61
CA PRO A 300 -22.78 -16.24 2.23
C PRO A 300 -21.42 -16.76 2.74
N PRO A 301 -20.29 -16.45 2.07
CA PRO A 301 -18.97 -16.87 2.53
C PRO A 301 -18.60 -16.28 3.90
N VAL A 302 -17.60 -16.85 4.56
CA VAL A 302 -16.99 -16.23 5.75
C VAL A 302 -16.41 -14.88 5.33
N PRO A 303 -16.80 -13.76 5.96
CA PRO A 303 -16.28 -12.43 5.60
C PRO A 303 -15.05 -12.08 6.41
N MET A 304 -14.16 -11.26 5.84
CA MET A 304 -13.18 -10.51 6.60
C MET A 304 -13.13 -9.07 6.12
N VAL A 305 -13.39 -8.13 7.04
CA VAL A 305 -13.30 -6.70 6.77
C VAL A 305 -11.88 -6.23 7.10
N TYR A 306 -11.21 -5.58 6.14
CA TYR A 306 -9.93 -4.96 6.38
C TYR A 306 -10.01 -3.43 6.30
N GLU A 307 -9.18 -2.76 7.12
CA GLU A 307 -8.98 -1.32 7.07
C GLU A 307 -8.13 -0.93 5.86
N TRP A 308 -8.36 0.28 5.36
CA TRP A 308 -7.51 0.85 4.33
C TRP A 308 -6.15 1.22 4.92
N PHE A 309 -5.14 1.16 4.10
CA PHE A 309 -3.89 1.82 4.39
C PHE A 309 -3.72 3.08 3.53
N THR A 310 -2.91 4.01 4.01
CA THR A 310 -2.57 5.25 3.32
C THR A 310 -1.18 5.14 2.69
N LEU A 311 -0.89 6.00 1.74
CA LEU A 311 0.43 6.18 1.14
C LEU A 311 0.90 7.59 1.46
N ASN A 312 1.97 7.72 2.25
CA ASN A 312 2.51 9.02 2.70
C ASN A 312 1.42 9.89 3.38
N GLY A 313 0.59 9.30 4.22
CA GLY A 313 -0.49 9.96 4.95
C GLY A 313 -1.77 10.25 4.16
N GLU A 314 -1.82 9.93 2.87
CA GLU A 314 -2.98 10.16 2.01
C GLU A 314 -3.60 8.84 1.54
N ALA A 315 -4.93 8.83 1.34
CA ALA A 315 -5.61 7.65 0.83
C ALA A 315 -5.12 7.27 -0.57
N LEU A 316 -4.91 5.97 -0.80
CA LEU A 316 -4.65 5.45 -2.15
C LEU A 316 -5.83 5.74 -3.06
N SER A 317 -5.56 6.29 -4.24
CA SER A 317 -6.60 6.64 -5.19
C SER A 317 -6.06 6.72 -6.61
N SER A 318 -6.44 5.77 -7.45
CA SER A 318 -6.14 5.80 -8.89
C SER A 318 -6.68 7.08 -9.56
N SER A 319 -7.85 7.55 -9.13
CA SER A 319 -8.47 8.76 -9.69
C SER A 319 -7.78 10.06 -9.26
N ALA A 320 -7.18 10.11 -8.07
CA ALA A 320 -6.38 11.24 -7.58
C ALA A 320 -4.92 11.15 -8.04
N GLY A 321 -4.45 9.95 -8.38
CA GLY A 321 -3.07 9.70 -8.80
C GLY A 321 -2.10 9.44 -7.65
N ASN A 322 -2.60 9.30 -6.40
CA ASN A 322 -1.83 8.84 -5.25
C ASN A 322 -1.85 7.31 -5.22
N ILE A 323 -0.92 6.70 -5.94
CA ILE A 323 -0.78 5.24 -6.08
C ILE A 323 0.69 4.86 -6.07
N VAL A 324 0.96 3.64 -5.66
CA VAL A 324 2.25 2.95 -5.83
C VAL A 324 1.96 1.57 -6.40
N THR A 325 2.70 1.18 -7.43
CA THR A 325 2.60 -0.16 -8.02
C THR A 325 3.46 -1.14 -7.23
N VAL A 326 3.20 -2.44 -7.40
CA VAL A 326 4.07 -3.49 -6.83
C VAL A 326 5.46 -3.39 -7.42
N THR A 327 5.58 -3.17 -8.73
CA THR A 327 6.87 -2.97 -9.41
C THR A 327 7.68 -1.86 -8.76
N GLU A 328 7.09 -0.67 -8.58
CA GLU A 328 7.77 0.46 -7.92
C GLU A 328 8.18 0.16 -6.48
N LEU A 329 7.36 -0.59 -5.75
CA LEU A 329 7.66 -0.93 -4.36
C LEU A 329 8.75 -2.00 -4.27
N LEU A 330 8.75 -2.97 -5.17
CA LEU A 330 9.78 -4.01 -5.23
C LEU A 330 11.13 -3.50 -5.74
N GLU A 331 11.20 -2.32 -6.33
CA GLU A 331 12.47 -1.61 -6.54
C GLU A 331 13.11 -1.14 -5.22
N LEU A 332 12.29 -0.90 -4.19
CA LEU A 332 12.70 -0.36 -2.90
C LEU A 332 12.78 -1.43 -1.79
N LEU A 333 11.97 -2.47 -1.84
CA LEU A 333 11.83 -3.48 -0.78
C LEU A 333 11.95 -4.89 -1.34
N GLU A 334 12.31 -5.83 -0.48
CA GLU A 334 12.21 -7.26 -0.77
C GLU A 334 10.75 -7.72 -0.77
N PRO A 335 10.37 -8.74 -1.58
CA PRO A 335 8.99 -9.26 -1.60
C PRO A 335 8.48 -9.69 -0.21
N GLU A 336 9.33 -10.30 0.61
CA GLU A 336 8.99 -10.72 1.97
C GLU A 336 8.70 -9.54 2.90
N VAL A 337 9.33 -8.39 2.73
CA VAL A 337 9.01 -7.17 3.50
C VAL A 337 7.62 -6.65 3.11
N VAL A 338 7.28 -6.72 1.83
CA VAL A 338 5.94 -6.34 1.35
C VAL A 338 4.89 -7.32 1.88
N ARG A 339 5.15 -8.62 1.84
CA ARG A 339 4.25 -9.64 2.42
C ARG A 339 4.09 -9.44 3.93
N TYR A 340 5.17 -9.14 4.66
CA TYR A 340 5.11 -8.82 6.08
C TYR A 340 4.18 -7.64 6.38
N PHE A 341 4.23 -6.56 5.59
CA PHE A 341 3.32 -5.43 5.75
C PHE A 341 1.85 -5.88 5.72
N PHE A 342 1.49 -6.80 4.83
CA PHE A 342 0.14 -7.35 4.76
C PHE A 342 -0.15 -8.46 5.80
N ALA A 343 0.86 -9.12 6.36
CA ALA A 343 0.66 -10.09 7.44
C ALA A 343 0.23 -9.42 8.75
N LEU A 344 0.51 -8.14 8.92
CA LEU A 344 0.12 -7.36 10.09
C LEU A 344 -1.41 -7.24 10.19
N ASP A 345 -1.92 -6.94 11.40
CA ASP A 345 -3.34 -6.87 11.74
C ASP A 345 -4.17 -6.07 10.71
N PRO A 346 -5.11 -6.72 10.00
CA PRO A 346 -5.91 -6.09 8.94
C PRO A 346 -6.92 -5.07 9.45
N LYS A 347 -7.27 -5.10 10.74
CA LYS A 347 -8.26 -4.20 11.35
C LYS A 347 -7.65 -2.85 11.77
N LYS A 348 -6.33 -2.71 11.68
CA LYS A 348 -5.62 -1.46 12.00
C LYS A 348 -5.29 -0.66 10.75
N ALA A 349 -5.74 0.59 10.71
CA ALA A 349 -5.29 1.54 9.71
C ALA A 349 -3.76 1.72 9.80
N ARG A 350 -3.07 1.73 8.66
CA ARG A 350 -1.61 1.86 8.55
C ARG A 350 -1.25 2.86 7.48
N ASP A 351 -0.09 3.45 7.61
CA ASP A 351 0.49 4.29 6.58
C ASP A 351 1.73 3.60 5.99
N LEU A 352 1.80 3.52 4.67
CA LEU A 352 3.01 3.17 3.95
C LEU A 352 3.74 4.47 3.62
N ASP A 353 4.57 4.92 4.54
CA ASP A 353 5.39 6.12 4.37
C ASP A 353 6.70 5.75 3.66
N LEU A 354 6.78 6.09 2.38
CA LEU A 354 7.97 5.79 1.56
C LEU A 354 9.23 6.49 2.07
N SER A 355 9.11 7.59 2.82
CA SER A 355 10.27 8.25 3.42
C SER A 355 10.84 7.50 4.62
N ARG A 356 10.09 6.53 5.17
CA ARG A 356 10.41 5.77 6.38
C ARG A 356 10.42 4.26 6.16
N LEU A 357 10.77 3.82 4.96
CA LEU A 357 10.86 2.39 4.64
C LEU A 357 11.92 1.66 5.48
N ASP A 358 12.95 2.36 5.92
CA ASP A 358 13.93 1.86 6.89
C ASP A 358 13.26 1.28 8.14
N GLN A 359 12.24 1.94 8.68
CA GLN A 359 11.51 1.45 9.85
C GLN A 359 10.69 0.18 9.56
N LEU A 360 10.07 0.10 8.39
CA LEU A 360 9.35 -1.12 7.99
C LEU A 360 10.30 -2.30 7.82
N VAL A 361 11.49 -2.07 7.26
CA VAL A 361 12.51 -3.11 7.09
C VAL A 361 13.09 -3.53 8.44
N ASP A 362 13.35 -2.60 9.35
CA ASP A 362 13.82 -2.88 10.71
C ASP A 362 12.79 -3.69 11.51
N ASP A 363 11.49 -3.37 11.36
CA ASP A 363 10.39 -4.14 11.97
C ASP A 363 10.33 -5.57 11.39
N TYR A 364 10.53 -5.73 10.07
CA TYR A 364 10.62 -7.05 9.44
C TYR A 364 11.85 -7.82 9.93
N ASP A 365 13.03 -7.21 10.01
CA ASP A 365 14.25 -7.86 10.49
C ASP A 365 14.10 -8.30 11.97
N ARG A 366 13.38 -7.52 12.78
CA ARG A 366 13.03 -7.92 14.16
C ARG A 366 12.04 -9.09 14.18
N PHE A 367 11.05 -9.09 13.31
CA PHE A 367 10.10 -10.18 13.15
C PHE A 367 10.79 -11.48 12.70
N GLU A 368 11.70 -11.44 11.71
CA GLU A 368 12.51 -12.57 11.28
C GLU A 368 13.38 -13.10 12.43
N ARG A 369 14.03 -12.21 13.19
CA ARG A 369 14.82 -12.59 14.37
C ARG A 369 13.97 -13.25 15.44
N ALA A 370 12.75 -12.74 15.67
CA ALA A 370 11.83 -13.33 16.64
C ALA A 370 11.47 -14.77 16.29
N TYR A 371 11.36 -15.10 15.00
CA TYR A 371 11.12 -16.47 14.54
C TYR A 371 12.30 -17.42 14.86
N TYR A 372 13.55 -17.00 14.61
CA TYR A 372 14.73 -17.87 14.78
C TYR A 372 15.26 -17.93 16.20
N GLU A 373 15.24 -16.85 16.93
CA GLU A 373 15.90 -16.71 18.23
C GLU A 373 14.92 -16.48 19.40
N GLY A 374 13.69 -16.07 19.07
CA GLY A 374 12.75 -15.51 20.05
C GLY A 374 13.16 -14.10 20.49
N VAL A 375 12.24 -13.39 21.09
CA VAL A 375 12.45 -12.06 21.70
C VAL A 375 11.78 -12.02 23.07
N ASP A 376 12.13 -11.03 23.91
CA ASP A 376 11.58 -10.89 25.26
C ASP A 376 10.04 -10.70 25.27
N ASP A 377 9.47 -10.12 24.21
CA ASP A 377 8.02 -10.03 24.02
C ASP A 377 7.49 -11.33 23.40
N GLU A 378 6.95 -12.20 24.26
CA GLU A 378 6.42 -13.51 23.87
C GLU A 378 5.36 -13.40 22.75
N SER A 379 4.55 -12.34 22.74
CA SER A 379 3.53 -12.13 21.70
C SER A 379 4.10 -11.81 20.31
N VAL A 380 5.28 -11.20 20.24
CA VAL A 380 5.99 -11.00 18.97
C VAL A 380 6.57 -12.32 18.47
N THR A 381 7.06 -13.16 19.38
CA THR A 381 7.56 -14.49 19.04
C THR A 381 6.43 -15.39 18.54
N GLU A 382 5.29 -15.44 19.23
CA GLU A 382 4.10 -16.21 18.82
C GLU A 382 3.60 -15.78 17.43
N PHE A 383 3.49 -14.46 17.20
CA PHE A 383 3.15 -13.94 15.87
C PHE A 383 4.17 -14.33 14.80
N ALA A 384 5.46 -14.26 15.12
CA ALA A 384 6.51 -14.62 14.18
C ALA A 384 6.47 -16.13 13.85
N GLU A 385 6.29 -17.00 14.84
CA GLU A 385 6.17 -18.45 14.64
C GLU A 385 5.00 -18.81 13.71
N ALA A 386 3.87 -18.09 13.86
CA ALA A 386 2.68 -18.34 13.05
C ALA A 386 2.76 -17.70 11.65
N ALA A 387 3.30 -16.50 11.50
CA ALA A 387 3.22 -15.75 10.25
C ALA A 387 4.46 -15.91 9.35
N TYR A 388 5.67 -16.01 9.92
CA TYR A 388 6.92 -15.99 9.16
C TYR A 388 7.01 -17.07 8.07
N PRO A 389 6.61 -18.34 8.29
CA PRO A 389 6.65 -19.38 7.24
C PRO A 389 5.81 -19.03 6.00
N ARG A 390 4.83 -18.13 6.14
CA ARG A 390 3.92 -17.69 5.08
C ARG A 390 4.32 -16.34 4.47
N VAL A 391 5.26 -15.65 5.11
CA VAL A 391 5.84 -14.39 4.63
C VAL A 391 7.03 -14.63 3.71
N VAL A 392 7.80 -15.69 3.93
CA VAL A 392 8.97 -16.05 3.11
C VAL A 392 8.62 -17.13 2.10
N ASP A 393 9.38 -17.21 1.00
CA ASP A 393 9.16 -18.26 -0.02
C ASP A 393 9.54 -19.65 0.51
N ALA A 394 10.53 -19.72 1.38
CA ALA A 394 10.96 -20.93 2.06
C ALA A 394 11.68 -20.56 3.37
N VAL A 395 11.38 -21.31 4.42
CA VAL A 395 12.08 -21.15 5.70
C VAL A 395 13.46 -21.77 5.58
N ALA A 396 14.51 -20.97 5.81
CA ALA A 396 15.89 -21.46 5.84
C ALA A 396 16.20 -22.19 7.17
N ASP A 397 17.19 -23.09 7.16
CA ASP A 397 17.61 -23.81 8.37
C ASP A 397 18.23 -22.86 9.43
N ASP A 398 18.97 -21.84 8.97
CA ASP A 398 19.58 -20.80 9.79
C ASP A 398 19.02 -19.43 9.37
N GLN A 399 19.01 -18.46 10.31
CA GLN A 399 18.56 -17.10 10.03
C GLN A 399 19.37 -16.48 8.87
N PRO A 400 18.70 -15.92 7.85
CA PRO A 400 19.37 -15.21 6.76
C PRO A 400 20.18 -14.01 7.27
N ILE A 401 21.32 -13.75 6.63
CA ILE A 401 22.11 -12.56 6.92
C ILE A 401 21.44 -11.35 6.26
N ARG A 402 21.00 -10.40 7.08
CA ARG A 402 20.39 -9.14 6.63
C ARG A 402 21.29 -7.96 6.99
N LEU A 403 21.57 -7.09 6.02
CA LEU A 403 22.18 -5.79 6.29
C LEU A 403 21.12 -4.85 6.85
N PRO A 404 21.35 -4.10 7.94
CA PRO A 404 20.45 -3.02 8.33
C PRO A 404 20.17 -2.09 7.15
N TYR A 405 18.91 -1.68 6.96
CA TYR A 405 18.53 -1.00 5.71
C TYR A 405 19.26 0.33 5.49
N THR A 406 19.43 1.11 6.54
CA THR A 406 20.21 2.36 6.49
C THR A 406 21.69 2.10 6.21
N PHE A 407 22.27 1.01 6.77
CA PHE A 407 23.64 0.60 6.44
C PHE A 407 23.76 0.15 4.98
N ALA A 408 22.78 -0.58 4.46
CA ALA A 408 22.72 -0.93 3.05
C ALA A 408 22.66 0.31 2.14
N ALA A 409 21.91 1.36 2.56
CA ALA A 409 21.89 2.64 1.84
C ALA A 409 23.26 3.33 1.84
N VAL A 410 23.98 3.29 2.97
CA VAL A 410 25.38 3.78 3.04
C VAL A 410 26.29 2.99 2.11
N LEU A 411 26.20 1.65 2.08
CA LEU A 411 26.92 0.83 1.12
C LEU A 411 26.55 1.15 -0.34
N GLY A 412 25.32 1.57 -0.58
CA GLY A 412 24.84 2.05 -1.89
C GLY A 412 25.56 3.31 -2.39
N MET A 413 26.18 4.09 -1.49
CA MET A 413 27.02 5.25 -1.87
C MET A 413 28.35 4.82 -2.51
N VAL A 414 28.76 3.57 -2.35
CA VAL A 414 30.01 3.00 -2.85
C VAL A 414 29.73 2.13 -4.08
N GLU A 415 30.46 2.30 -5.17
CA GLU A 415 30.23 1.54 -6.41
C GLU A 415 30.91 0.16 -6.38
N GLU A 416 32.12 0.04 -5.80
CA GLU A 416 32.92 -1.17 -5.86
C GLU A 416 32.38 -2.26 -4.94
N ARG A 417 31.94 -3.37 -5.55
CA ARG A 417 31.40 -4.54 -4.83
C ARG A 417 32.35 -5.08 -3.74
N ASP A 418 33.63 -5.19 -4.06
CA ASP A 418 34.62 -5.74 -3.11
C ASP A 418 34.77 -4.84 -1.87
N LEU A 419 34.61 -3.53 -2.05
CA LEU A 419 34.63 -2.57 -0.96
C LEU A 419 33.36 -2.67 -0.11
N ARG A 420 32.18 -2.82 -0.73
CA ARG A 420 30.92 -3.08 -0.01
C ARG A 420 31.02 -4.31 0.89
N ILE A 421 31.57 -5.43 0.34
CA ILE A 421 31.78 -6.67 1.10
C ILE A 421 32.73 -6.44 2.28
N LYS A 422 33.85 -5.76 2.02
CA LYS A 422 34.83 -5.47 3.05
C LYS A 422 34.22 -4.65 4.19
N LEU A 423 33.51 -3.58 3.86
CA LEU A 423 32.86 -2.74 4.87
C LEU A 423 31.82 -3.53 5.68
N ALA A 424 31.00 -4.34 5.03
CA ALA A 424 30.02 -5.19 5.72
C ALA A 424 30.67 -6.24 6.63
N ARG A 425 31.87 -6.71 6.30
CA ARG A 425 32.66 -7.60 7.17
C ARG A 425 33.30 -6.87 8.32
N ASP A 426 33.92 -5.72 8.05
CA ASP A 426 34.57 -4.89 9.06
C ASP A 426 33.59 -4.46 10.17
N GLU A 427 32.33 -4.17 9.80
CA GLU A 427 31.22 -3.88 10.74
C GLU A 427 30.53 -5.13 11.32
N GLY A 428 30.96 -6.32 10.90
CA GLY A 428 30.46 -7.58 11.44
C GLY A 428 29.09 -8.02 10.94
N HIS A 429 28.55 -7.37 9.90
CA HIS A 429 27.27 -7.75 9.29
C HIS A 429 27.39 -8.97 8.37
N ILE A 430 28.53 -9.22 7.77
CA ILE A 430 28.81 -10.41 6.97
C ILE A 430 29.98 -11.15 7.60
N PRO A 431 29.83 -12.45 7.99
CA PRO A 431 30.92 -13.26 8.50
C PRO A 431 32.08 -13.39 7.50
N GLU A 432 33.31 -13.53 8.01
CA GLU A 432 34.52 -13.71 7.18
C GLU A 432 34.45 -14.97 6.31
N ASP A 433 33.80 -16.02 6.81
CA ASP A 433 33.64 -17.31 6.16
C ASP A 433 32.33 -17.48 5.38
N ALA A 434 31.53 -16.41 5.23
CA ALA A 434 30.31 -16.42 4.42
C ALA A 434 30.63 -16.81 2.97
N ASP A 435 29.85 -17.71 2.41
CA ASP A 435 29.98 -18.11 1.01
C ASP A 435 29.43 -17.04 0.04
N GLU A 436 29.72 -17.19 -1.24
CA GLU A 436 29.37 -16.21 -2.27
C GLU A 436 27.84 -16.01 -2.39
N SER A 437 27.05 -17.07 -2.22
CA SER A 437 25.58 -16.98 -2.31
C SER A 437 24.99 -16.19 -1.14
N THR A 438 25.53 -16.36 0.05
CA THR A 438 25.15 -15.59 1.24
C THR A 438 25.52 -14.12 1.10
N ILE A 439 26.71 -13.83 0.58
CA ILE A 439 27.16 -12.46 0.31
C ILE A 439 26.24 -11.78 -0.73
N GLU A 440 25.93 -12.48 -1.83
CA GLU A 440 25.07 -11.95 -2.88
C GLU A 440 23.66 -11.64 -2.37
N ALA A 441 23.08 -12.55 -1.58
CA ALA A 441 21.78 -12.35 -0.94
C ALA A 441 21.79 -11.14 0.01
N ALA A 442 22.82 -10.98 0.84
CA ALA A 442 22.95 -9.83 1.72
C ALA A 442 23.10 -8.51 0.95
N LEU A 443 23.90 -8.50 -0.13
CA LEU A 443 24.12 -7.32 -0.95
C LEU A 443 22.92 -6.94 -1.85
N ALA A 444 21.98 -7.84 -2.10
CA ALA A 444 20.78 -7.53 -2.88
C ALA A 444 19.97 -6.38 -2.25
N ARG A 445 19.97 -6.27 -0.91
CA ARG A 445 19.34 -5.15 -0.19
C ARG A 445 19.98 -3.80 -0.50
N VAL A 446 21.28 -3.77 -0.86
CA VAL A 446 22.00 -2.52 -1.16
C VAL A 446 21.40 -1.80 -2.36
N GLU A 447 21.02 -2.53 -3.41
CA GLU A 447 20.38 -1.93 -4.59
C GLU A 447 19.02 -1.31 -4.22
N LYS A 448 18.23 -2.00 -3.41
CA LYS A 448 16.92 -1.51 -2.96
C LYS A 448 17.04 -0.26 -2.08
N ALA A 449 17.95 -0.29 -1.11
CA ALA A 449 18.23 0.84 -0.26
C ALA A 449 18.82 2.04 -1.04
N ARG A 450 19.60 1.77 -2.10
CA ARG A 450 20.10 2.81 -3.00
C ARG A 450 18.95 3.46 -3.79
N ASN A 451 18.06 2.66 -4.38
CA ASN A 451 16.89 3.15 -5.11
C ASN A 451 15.97 3.98 -4.18
N TRP A 452 15.79 3.54 -2.92
CA TRP A 452 15.08 4.31 -1.91
C TRP A 452 15.74 5.66 -1.65
N ALA A 453 17.07 5.69 -1.49
CA ALA A 453 17.81 6.92 -1.26
C ALA A 453 17.65 7.90 -2.43
N GLU A 454 17.73 7.42 -3.67
CA GLU A 454 17.55 8.21 -4.89
C GLU A 454 16.10 8.73 -5.02
N ARG A 455 15.10 7.86 -4.80
CA ARG A 455 13.68 8.23 -4.93
C ARG A 455 13.26 9.25 -3.88
N MET A 456 13.77 9.16 -2.67
CA MET A 456 13.43 10.06 -1.56
C MET A 456 14.33 11.29 -1.46
N ASP A 457 15.40 11.33 -2.25
CA ASP A 457 16.44 12.36 -2.19
C ASP A 457 16.89 12.62 -0.74
N ASN A 458 17.11 11.54 0.00
CA ASN A 458 17.44 11.59 1.43
C ASN A 458 18.94 11.70 1.69
N ALA A 459 19.34 11.65 2.96
CA ALA A 459 20.71 11.79 3.41
C ALA A 459 21.69 10.73 2.84
N TYR A 460 21.19 9.68 2.20
CA TYR A 460 22.01 8.63 1.57
C TYR A 460 22.08 8.77 0.03
N ASN A 461 21.46 9.80 -0.56
CA ASN A 461 21.44 10.01 -2.01
C ASN A 461 22.70 10.73 -2.52
N TYR A 462 23.88 10.19 -2.16
CA TYR A 462 25.17 10.71 -2.62
C TYR A 462 26.07 9.57 -3.09
N ARG A 463 27.08 9.90 -3.92
CA ARG A 463 28.10 8.96 -4.38
C ARG A 463 29.43 9.36 -3.78
N LEU A 464 29.95 8.52 -2.88
CA LEU A 464 31.26 8.72 -2.31
C LEU A 464 32.34 8.53 -3.39
N GLN A 465 33.15 9.54 -3.61
CA GLN A 465 34.25 9.48 -4.55
C GLN A 465 35.41 8.69 -3.94
N THR A 466 35.83 7.62 -4.59
CA THR A 466 37.01 6.83 -4.18
C THR A 466 38.31 7.49 -4.61
N ASP A 467 38.33 8.11 -5.77
CA ASP A 467 39.44 8.95 -6.25
C ASP A 467 39.29 10.40 -5.73
N LEU A 468 40.43 11.11 -5.62
CA LEU A 468 40.41 12.53 -5.28
C LEU A 468 39.85 13.34 -6.46
N PRO A 469 38.72 14.05 -6.30
CA PRO A 469 38.17 14.94 -7.33
C PRO A 469 39.18 16.02 -7.75
N ASP A 470 39.14 16.47 -8.98
CA ASP A 470 40.02 17.52 -9.53
C ASP A 470 39.43 18.91 -9.20
N VAL A 471 39.55 19.30 -7.93
CA VAL A 471 39.03 20.57 -7.40
C VAL A 471 40.16 21.44 -6.90
N GLU A 472 40.05 22.75 -7.12
CA GLU A 472 40.96 23.78 -6.60
C GLU A 472 40.19 24.68 -5.62
N PHE A 473 40.78 24.96 -4.49
CA PHE A 473 40.21 25.86 -3.47
C PHE A 473 41.08 27.08 -3.25
N ASP A 474 40.49 28.13 -2.70
CA ASP A 474 41.25 29.28 -2.25
C ASP A 474 42.14 28.92 -1.06
N GLU A 475 43.29 29.60 -0.89
CA GLU A 475 44.29 29.34 0.16
C GLU A 475 43.68 29.36 1.60
N SER A 476 42.65 30.16 1.83
CA SER A 476 41.93 30.22 3.11
C SER A 476 41.06 28.97 3.35
N VAL A 477 40.43 28.46 2.32
CA VAL A 477 39.61 27.21 2.36
C VAL A 477 40.54 26.00 2.54
N GLU A 478 41.68 25.95 1.84
CA GLU A 478 42.68 24.89 2.02
C GLU A 478 43.18 24.84 3.45
N ALA A 479 43.49 26.01 4.04
CA ALA A 479 43.94 26.12 5.43
C ALA A 479 42.83 25.67 6.43
N ALA A 480 41.58 25.97 6.13
CA ALA A 480 40.43 25.51 6.94
C ALA A 480 40.24 24.00 6.84
N LEU A 481 40.37 23.41 5.65
CA LEU A 481 40.32 21.95 5.44
C LEU A 481 41.46 21.23 6.19
N ASP A 482 42.67 21.79 6.20
CA ASP A 482 43.78 21.26 7.00
C ASP A 482 43.49 21.29 8.50
N SER A 483 42.88 22.39 9.00
CA SER A 483 42.51 22.51 10.42
C SER A 483 41.39 21.50 10.76
N LEU A 484 40.40 21.31 9.88
CA LEU A 484 39.37 20.31 10.06
C LEU A 484 39.94 18.87 10.06
N ALA A 485 40.97 18.62 9.24
CA ALA A 485 41.67 17.34 9.25
C ALA A 485 42.38 17.07 10.61
N GLU A 486 42.87 18.11 11.30
CA GLU A 486 43.41 17.95 12.66
C GLU A 486 42.32 17.61 13.69
N VAL A 487 41.15 18.21 13.57
CA VAL A 487 39.99 17.88 14.41
C VAL A 487 39.60 16.41 14.24
N VAL A 488 39.46 15.94 13.00
CA VAL A 488 39.15 14.54 12.70
C VAL A 488 40.24 13.60 13.23
N ALA A 489 41.52 13.96 13.03
CA ALA A 489 42.65 13.17 13.53
C ALA A 489 42.69 13.06 15.07
N ALA A 490 42.12 14.02 15.79
CA ALA A 490 42.02 14.00 17.25
C ALA A 490 40.96 12.99 17.76
N GLY A 491 40.13 12.42 16.88
CA GLY A 491 39.15 11.37 17.21
C GLY A 491 37.84 11.91 17.80
N HIS A 492 37.44 13.13 17.42
CA HIS A 492 36.15 13.70 17.79
C HIS A 492 34.98 12.91 17.19
N SER A 493 33.82 12.94 17.88
CA SER A 493 32.58 12.36 17.37
C SER A 493 32.03 13.14 16.16
N GLY A 494 31.15 12.53 15.37
CA GLY A 494 30.53 13.20 14.22
C GLY A 494 29.82 14.51 14.60
N GLU A 495 29.12 14.56 15.74
CA GLU A 495 28.49 15.77 16.26
C GLU A 495 29.52 16.84 16.65
N GLU A 496 30.62 16.42 17.28
CA GLU A 496 31.74 17.34 17.62
C GLU A 496 32.38 17.87 16.34
N ILE A 497 32.66 17.00 15.35
CA ILE A 497 33.17 17.41 14.03
C ILE A 497 32.20 18.39 13.35
N GLN A 498 30.89 18.12 13.41
CA GLN A 498 29.88 19.03 12.86
C GLN A 498 29.93 20.41 13.51
N SER A 499 30.14 20.48 14.83
CA SER A 499 30.29 21.75 15.56
C SER A 499 31.57 22.45 15.19
N GLU A 500 32.69 21.73 15.10
CA GLU A 500 34.01 22.26 14.77
C GLU A 500 34.10 22.81 13.33
N ILE A 501 33.29 22.33 12.38
CA ILE A 501 33.19 22.92 11.04
C ILE A 501 32.78 24.38 11.12
N TYR A 502 31.81 24.74 11.97
CA TYR A 502 31.39 26.13 12.15
C TYR A 502 32.47 27.01 12.81
N ASP A 503 33.20 26.45 13.78
CA ASP A 503 34.27 27.17 14.47
C ASP A 503 35.49 27.32 13.55
N THR A 504 35.86 26.29 12.81
CA THR A 504 36.96 26.34 11.82
C THR A 504 36.69 27.38 10.73
N ALA A 505 35.46 27.45 10.18
CA ALA A 505 35.14 28.47 9.19
C ALA A 505 35.32 29.92 9.75
N ARG A 506 34.87 30.14 10.99
CA ARG A 506 35.05 31.44 11.67
C ARG A 506 36.51 31.78 11.94
N ASP A 507 37.31 30.80 12.37
CA ASP A 507 38.72 31.03 12.70
C ASP A 507 39.57 31.36 11.47
N HIS A 508 39.15 30.86 10.29
CA HIS A 508 39.80 31.15 9.00
C HIS A 508 39.16 32.30 8.22
N ASP A 509 38.14 32.99 8.79
CA ASP A 509 37.44 34.14 8.19
C ASP A 509 36.86 33.84 6.81
N ILE A 510 36.30 32.62 6.66
CA ILE A 510 35.58 32.16 5.46
C ILE A 510 34.08 31.98 5.74
N GLU A 511 33.26 32.08 4.70
CA GLU A 511 31.83 31.78 4.83
C GLU A 511 31.64 30.28 5.19
N ILE A 512 30.75 30.02 6.14
CA ILE A 512 30.48 28.65 6.60
C ILE A 512 30.07 27.74 5.43
N GLY A 513 29.27 28.28 4.49
CA GLY A 513 28.85 27.59 3.29
C GLY A 513 30.00 27.12 2.41
N ASP A 514 31.08 27.91 2.30
CA ASP A 514 32.25 27.58 1.47
C ASP A 514 33.02 26.38 2.02
N LEU A 515 33.11 26.23 3.35
CA LEU A 515 33.76 25.07 3.97
C LEU A 515 32.92 23.80 3.81
N PHE A 516 31.58 23.90 3.92
CA PHE A 516 30.68 22.79 3.64
C PHE A 516 30.77 22.38 2.18
N GLU A 517 30.68 23.33 1.24
CA GLU A 517 30.81 23.04 -0.20
C GLU A 517 32.15 22.39 -0.52
N ALA A 518 33.26 22.88 0.08
CA ALA A 518 34.56 22.25 -0.12
C ALA A 518 34.59 20.80 0.36
N GLY A 519 34.00 20.51 1.51
CA GLY A 519 33.83 19.16 2.00
C GLY A 519 33.01 18.30 1.02
N TYR A 520 31.84 18.77 0.60
CA TYR A 520 31.00 18.03 -0.34
C TYR A 520 31.70 17.77 -1.68
N ARG A 521 32.40 18.74 -2.22
CA ARG A 521 33.19 18.55 -3.44
C ARG A 521 34.29 17.51 -3.28
N LEU A 522 34.96 17.47 -2.14
CA LEU A 522 36.01 16.47 -1.89
C LEU A 522 35.49 15.06 -1.74
N PHE A 523 34.34 14.86 -1.12
CA PHE A 523 33.82 13.54 -0.81
C PHE A 523 32.81 13.02 -1.83
N PHE A 524 32.02 13.91 -2.46
CA PHE A 524 30.91 13.53 -3.35
C PHE A 524 31.04 14.09 -4.76
N ASP A 525 31.98 15.03 -5.03
CA ASP A 525 32.04 15.84 -6.26
C ASP A 525 30.77 16.68 -6.48
N GLU A 526 30.10 17.08 -5.40
CA GLU A 526 28.85 17.82 -5.36
C GLU A 526 29.00 19.12 -4.56
N THR A 527 28.04 20.05 -4.70
CA THR A 527 28.01 21.31 -3.93
C THR A 527 27.20 21.21 -2.64
N GLN A 528 26.46 20.12 -2.46
CA GLN A 528 25.60 19.83 -1.33
C GLN A 528 25.79 18.37 -0.90
N GLY A 529 25.38 18.03 0.34
CA GLY A 529 25.55 16.69 0.86
C GLY A 529 24.83 16.47 2.19
N PRO A 530 25.01 15.28 2.80
CA PRO A 530 24.47 14.98 4.12
C PRO A 530 25.09 15.87 5.20
N ARG A 531 24.66 15.72 6.47
CA ARG A 531 25.32 16.38 7.61
C ARG A 531 26.80 16.01 7.65
N LEU A 532 27.65 16.91 7.13
CA LEU A 532 29.04 16.61 6.80
C LEU A 532 29.84 16.07 8.01
N GLY A 533 29.70 16.68 9.19
CA GLY A 533 30.43 16.25 10.37
C GLY A 533 30.05 14.86 10.85
N GLU A 534 28.76 14.53 10.86
CA GLU A 534 28.28 13.19 11.18
C GLU A 534 28.79 12.17 10.16
N PHE A 535 28.68 12.47 8.88
CA PHE A 535 29.20 11.63 7.81
C PHE A 535 30.72 11.38 7.92
N LEU A 536 31.52 12.43 8.17
CA LEU A 536 32.96 12.29 8.37
C LEU A 536 33.31 11.46 9.61
N GLY A 537 32.46 11.49 10.64
CA GLY A 537 32.63 10.70 11.85
C GLY A 537 32.43 9.19 11.66
N GLU A 538 31.69 8.79 10.63
CA GLU A 538 31.44 7.37 10.27
C GLU A 538 32.56 6.79 9.41
N LEU A 539 33.36 7.63 8.75
CA LEU A 539 34.45 7.19 7.88
C LEU A 539 35.76 6.93 8.66
N GLU A 540 36.63 6.11 8.08
CA GLU A 540 37.98 5.94 8.64
C GLU A 540 38.72 7.26 8.74
N THR A 541 39.25 7.56 9.93
CA THR A 541 39.97 8.78 10.23
C THR A 541 41.12 9.05 9.22
N GLU A 542 41.87 7.99 8.83
CA GLU A 542 43.01 8.15 7.90
C GLU A 542 42.55 8.52 6.50
N PHE A 543 41.43 7.96 6.02
CA PHE A 543 40.81 8.32 4.74
C PHE A 543 40.32 9.76 4.76
N VAL A 544 39.58 10.16 5.81
CA VAL A 544 39.03 11.52 5.94
C VAL A 544 40.16 12.56 5.99
N VAL A 545 41.17 12.33 6.83
CA VAL A 545 42.32 13.21 6.96
C VAL A 545 43.07 13.38 5.65
N GLY A 546 43.38 12.25 4.96
CA GLY A 546 44.02 12.27 3.66
C GLY A 546 43.22 13.00 2.60
N ARG A 547 41.89 12.82 2.62
CA ARG A 547 40.97 13.47 1.67
C ARG A 547 40.86 14.98 1.91
N LEU A 548 40.71 15.42 3.15
CA LEU A 548 40.68 16.83 3.52
C LEU A 548 42.01 17.55 3.19
N ARG A 549 43.14 16.85 3.29
CA ARG A 549 44.47 17.35 2.90
C ARG A 549 44.79 17.22 1.43
N GLN A 550 43.85 16.72 0.62
CA GLN A 550 43.99 16.53 -0.83
C GLN A 550 45.23 15.67 -1.19
N GLU A 551 45.59 14.70 -0.35
CA GLU A 551 46.72 13.80 -0.59
C GLU A 551 46.38 12.83 -1.74
N ARG A 552 47.16 12.86 -2.83
CA ARG A 552 46.92 12.10 -4.07
C ARG A 552 47.07 10.57 -3.95
N ARG A 553 47.44 10.06 -2.73
CA ARG A 553 47.53 8.64 -2.44
C ARG A 553 47.16 8.36 -0.99
N VAL A 554 45.89 8.00 -0.80
CA VAL A 554 45.56 7.08 0.28
C VAL A 554 45.59 5.68 -0.35
N ASP A 555 46.63 4.91 -0.09
CA ASP A 555 46.89 3.59 -0.74
C ASP A 555 45.87 2.50 -0.33
N ARG A 556 44.74 2.84 0.32
CA ARG A 556 43.57 2.00 0.58
C ARG A 556 42.40 2.86 1.05
N PRO A 557 41.26 2.88 0.37
CA PRO A 557 40.06 3.46 0.95
C PRO A 557 39.50 2.55 2.05
N PHE A 558 39.69 2.91 3.30
CA PHE A 558 38.99 2.34 4.44
C PHE A 558 37.90 3.33 4.83
N LEU A 559 36.63 2.94 4.74
CA LEU A 559 35.54 3.91 4.74
C LEU A 559 34.76 4.02 6.04
N PHE A 560 34.98 3.14 7.03
CA PHE A 560 34.26 3.23 8.31
C PHE A 560 35.13 2.82 9.49
N SER A 561 34.99 3.54 10.60
CA SER A 561 35.76 3.29 11.81
C SER A 561 35.09 2.20 12.66
N ALA A 562 35.76 1.08 12.86
CA ALA A 562 35.35 -0.01 13.77
C ALA A 562 35.22 0.38 15.25
N ALA A 563 35.39 1.65 15.62
CA ALA A 563 35.58 2.06 17.02
C ALA A 563 34.35 2.65 17.71
N LYS A 564 33.21 2.83 17.05
CA LYS A 564 31.99 3.32 17.71
C LYS A 564 30.79 2.43 17.44
N ARG A 565 30.59 1.42 18.29
CA ARG A 565 29.25 0.89 18.52
C ARG A 565 28.40 2.06 19.00
N VAL A 566 27.59 2.63 18.10
CA VAL A 566 26.41 3.36 18.53
C VAL A 566 25.51 2.29 19.13
N ASP A 567 25.32 2.39 20.42
CA ASP A 567 24.34 1.58 21.14
C ASP A 567 22.94 1.98 20.63
N MET A 568 22.49 1.34 19.55
CA MET A 568 21.17 1.49 18.94
C MET A 568 20.09 0.79 19.77
N SER A 569 20.35 0.55 21.07
CA SER A 569 19.41 -0.04 22.03
C SER A 569 18.45 0.96 22.67
N GLU A 570 18.27 2.16 22.15
CA GLU A 570 17.09 2.95 22.50
C GLU A 570 15.89 2.50 21.66
N GLU A 571 15.31 1.40 22.14
CA GLU A 571 14.00 0.91 21.75
C GLU A 571 12.93 2.00 21.95
N ARG A 572 12.53 2.66 20.87
CA ARG A 572 11.24 3.35 20.81
C ARG A 572 10.23 2.45 20.14
N SER A 573 9.60 1.63 20.94
CA SER A 573 8.46 0.79 20.56
C SER A 573 7.32 1.65 20.01
N LEU A 574 6.70 1.21 18.90
CA LEU A 574 5.46 1.77 18.34
C LEU A 574 4.26 1.77 19.31
N THR A 575 4.41 1.20 20.52
CA THR A 575 3.40 1.23 21.57
C THR A 575 3.36 2.55 22.35
N GLU A 576 4.35 3.44 22.24
CA GLU A 576 4.37 4.71 22.97
C GLU A 576 3.61 5.86 22.29
N PHE A 577 3.15 5.69 21.06
CA PHE A 577 2.34 6.72 20.38
C PHE A 577 0.86 6.76 20.78
N SER A 578 0.40 5.87 21.67
CA SER A 578 -1.01 5.84 22.10
C SER A 578 -1.28 6.40 23.49
N SER A 579 -0.28 6.93 24.23
CA SER A 579 -0.51 7.40 25.60
C SER A 579 0.35 8.59 26.00
N THR A 580 0.16 9.77 25.40
CA THR A 580 0.52 11.03 26.04
C THR A 580 -0.46 12.13 25.69
N ASN A 581 -1.59 12.12 26.41
CA ASN A 581 -2.35 13.32 26.68
C ASN A 581 -2.68 13.31 28.17
N SER A 582 -1.80 13.84 28.98
CA SER A 582 -2.17 14.45 30.27
C SER A 582 -1.10 15.45 30.65
N ALA A 583 -1.57 16.67 30.77
CA ALA A 583 -0.85 17.83 31.19
C ALA A 583 -0.25 17.68 32.59
N ASP A 584 0.91 18.29 32.81
CA ASP A 584 1.08 19.13 33.99
C ASP A 584 2.16 20.20 33.74
N ASP A 585 1.76 21.43 34.10
CA ASP A 585 2.53 22.65 34.11
C ASP A 585 3.77 22.58 35.02
N GLN A 586 4.88 23.20 34.60
CA GLN A 586 5.54 24.23 35.41
C GLN A 586 6.59 24.98 34.60
N ALA A 587 6.49 26.29 34.70
CA ALA A 587 7.33 27.31 34.07
C ALA A 587 8.75 27.34 34.65
N ASP A 588 9.73 27.62 33.79
CA ASP A 588 10.81 28.55 34.17
C ASP A 588 11.29 29.34 32.95
N SER A 589 11.62 30.60 33.23
CA SER A 589 11.84 31.69 32.29
C SER A 589 13.30 31.81 31.86
N GLY A 590 13.53 32.04 30.58
CA GLY A 590 14.85 32.47 30.07
C GLY A 590 14.74 33.02 28.65
N ASP A 591 15.12 34.28 28.49
CA ASP A 591 15.07 35.08 27.26
C ASP A 591 15.81 34.46 26.08
N ALA A 592 15.20 34.55 24.89
CA ALA A 592 15.88 34.63 23.61
C ALA A 592 15.00 35.29 22.55
N ASP A 593 15.53 36.27 21.91
CA ASP A 593 14.96 37.02 20.79
C ASP A 593 15.07 36.26 19.46
N ASP A 594 14.09 36.57 18.57
CA ASP A 594 14.06 36.34 17.13
C ASP A 594 14.06 34.90 16.60
N ALA A 595 12.83 34.34 16.53
CA ALA A 595 12.46 33.39 15.48
C ALA A 595 11.09 33.79 14.95
N GLU A 596 10.95 33.89 13.62
CA GLU A 596 9.67 34.14 12.95
C GLU A 596 8.61 33.14 13.45
N SER A 597 7.54 33.66 14.03
CA SER A 597 6.47 32.88 14.61
C SER A 597 5.68 32.17 13.51
N ILE A 598 5.84 30.85 13.40
CA ILE A 598 4.87 30.01 12.72
C ILE A 598 3.58 30.06 13.54
N GLU A 599 2.52 30.62 12.98
CA GLU A 599 1.21 30.62 13.64
C GLU A 599 0.75 29.16 13.84
N PRO A 600 0.31 28.78 15.06
CA PRO A 600 -0.19 27.43 15.30
C PRO A 600 -1.45 27.17 14.45
N ALA A 601 -1.56 25.98 13.92
CA ALA A 601 -2.71 25.56 13.10
C ALA A 601 -4.04 25.82 13.84
N THR A 602 -4.95 26.54 13.21
CA THR A 602 -6.26 26.85 13.81
C THR A 602 -7.14 25.61 13.76
N VAL A 603 -7.65 25.15 14.92
CA VAL A 603 -8.61 24.03 14.99
C VAL A 603 -9.90 24.44 14.29
N THR A 604 -10.21 23.83 13.15
CA THR A 604 -11.39 24.11 12.33
C THR A 604 -12.63 23.25 12.66
N TYR A 605 -12.44 22.16 13.40
CA TYR A 605 -13.45 21.20 13.81
C TYR A 605 -13.18 20.67 15.23
N ARG A 606 -14.24 20.43 16.00
CA ARG A 606 -14.15 19.73 17.28
C ARG A 606 -15.33 18.81 17.53
N TRP A 607 -15.09 17.70 18.20
CA TRP A 607 -16.12 16.76 18.69
C TRP A 607 -16.06 16.65 20.21
N ARG A 608 -17.22 16.54 20.86
CA ARG A 608 -17.36 16.32 22.31
C ARG A 608 -18.53 15.39 22.59
N ALA A 609 -18.28 14.22 23.17
CA ALA A 609 -19.32 13.23 23.50
C ALA A 609 -20.44 13.77 24.41
N GLU A 610 -20.13 14.72 25.29
CA GLU A 610 -21.10 15.35 26.19
C GLU A 610 -21.88 16.50 25.53
N GLY A 611 -21.60 16.77 24.26
CA GLY A 611 -22.12 17.93 23.54
C GLY A 611 -21.48 19.26 23.95
N ALA A 612 -21.64 20.26 23.11
CA ALA A 612 -21.26 21.65 23.38
C ALA A 612 -22.26 22.60 22.76
N VAL A 613 -22.47 23.75 23.39
CA VAL A 613 -23.45 24.73 22.95
C VAL A 613 -22.97 25.43 21.67
N CYS A 614 -23.79 25.43 20.63
CA CYS A 614 -23.55 26.18 19.40
C CYS A 614 -23.54 27.70 19.67
N ALA A 615 -22.48 28.37 19.26
CA ALA A 615 -22.33 29.81 19.47
C ALA A 615 -23.38 30.66 18.70
N ARG A 616 -24.06 30.07 17.72
CA ARG A 616 -25.04 30.81 16.87
C ARG A 616 -26.49 30.53 17.24
N CYS A 617 -26.92 29.27 17.42
CA CYS A 617 -28.31 28.93 17.77
C CYS A 617 -28.53 28.64 19.26
N GLY A 618 -27.47 28.31 20.02
CA GLY A 618 -27.56 27.95 21.44
C GLY A 618 -27.92 26.50 21.70
N ASP A 619 -28.12 25.67 20.67
CA ASP A 619 -28.41 24.25 20.82
C ASP A 619 -27.17 23.46 21.16
N SER A 620 -27.31 22.35 21.91
CA SER A 620 -26.22 21.44 22.23
C SER A 620 -26.00 20.48 21.07
N THR A 621 -24.73 20.34 20.66
CA THR A 621 -24.33 19.43 19.60
C THR A 621 -22.96 18.79 19.90
N GLU A 622 -22.78 17.55 19.54
CA GLU A 622 -21.50 16.84 19.72
C GLU A 622 -20.43 17.31 18.72
N LYS A 623 -20.85 17.78 17.55
CA LYS A 623 -19.97 18.19 16.45
C LYS A 623 -20.09 19.69 16.19
N GLN A 624 -18.96 20.38 16.17
CA GLN A 624 -18.91 21.83 15.92
C GLN A 624 -17.79 22.19 14.97
N TRP A 625 -18.03 23.17 14.11
CA TRP A 625 -17.08 23.74 13.14
C TRP A 625 -16.78 25.19 13.44
N LEU A 626 -15.57 25.61 13.21
CA LEU A 626 -15.21 27.02 13.30
C LEU A 626 -15.82 27.79 12.13
N ASP A 627 -16.59 28.86 12.41
CA ASP A 627 -17.20 29.76 11.45
C ASP A 627 -17.14 31.20 11.99
N ASP A 628 -16.44 32.10 11.29
CA ASP A 628 -16.15 33.48 11.74
C ASP A 628 -15.58 33.54 13.18
N GLY A 629 -14.64 32.67 13.53
CA GLY A 629 -13.99 32.67 14.84
C GLY A 629 -14.83 32.08 15.99
N ALA A 630 -15.99 31.48 15.70
CA ALA A 630 -16.86 30.85 16.69
C ALA A 630 -17.22 29.41 16.29
N PHE A 631 -17.33 28.50 17.28
CA PHE A 631 -17.74 27.14 17.04
C PHE A 631 -19.25 26.99 16.95
N VAL A 632 -19.75 26.51 15.80
CA VAL A 632 -21.19 26.38 15.49
C VAL A 632 -21.56 24.93 15.13
N CYS A 633 -22.82 24.56 15.29
CA CYS A 633 -23.34 23.25 14.87
C CYS A 633 -23.38 23.13 13.32
N PRO A 634 -23.59 21.89 12.78
CA PRO A 634 -23.68 21.68 11.33
C PRO A 634 -24.69 22.58 10.62
N ASP A 635 -25.86 22.78 11.24
CA ASP A 635 -26.96 23.57 10.66
C ASP A 635 -26.69 25.09 10.64
N CYS A 636 -25.76 25.53 11.49
CA CYS A 636 -25.36 26.94 11.58
C CYS A 636 -24.06 27.23 10.83
N LYS A 637 -23.30 26.21 10.42
CA LYS A 637 -22.07 26.36 9.63
C LYS A 637 -22.43 26.83 8.21
N ARG A 638 -21.79 27.89 7.75
CA ARG A 638 -21.86 28.30 6.34
C ARG A 638 -20.82 27.47 5.58
N TRP A 639 -21.33 26.61 4.71
CA TRP A 639 -20.50 25.78 3.82
C TRP A 639 -20.31 26.55 2.52
N GLU A 640 -19.12 27.06 2.29
CA GLU A 640 -18.72 27.73 1.03
C GLU A 640 -18.24 26.72 0.00
#